data_393cd743c30d245a1eb174e72baad8c4
#
_entry.id   393cd743c30d245a1eb174e72baad8c4
#
_cell.length_a   1.000
_cell.length_b   1.000
_cell.length_c   1.000
_cell.angle_alpha   90.00
_cell.angle_beta   90.00
_cell.angle_gamma   90.00
#
_symmetry.space_group_name_H-M   'P 1'
#
loop_
_entity.id
_entity.type
_entity.pdbx_description
1 polymer ?
#
loop_
_entity_poly.entity_id
_entity_poly.type
_entity_poly.pdbx_seq_one_letter_code
_entity_poly.pdbx_strand_id
1 'polypeptide(L)'
;MKGSVSWTKDQEKAIRAKGQDILVAAAAGSGKTAVLVERIIEKIIDEKDPVNVDELLVVTFTNLSAQEMRQRIGQALEKKIAENPGSKFLRRQLSLLNQASISTIHSFCLEVIKKFYYLIDLDPNFRILDETEGLLLRDEAMDAVLEEEYGKEGNEEFFRVADMFTGDRSDSDLADLIMKLYDFSRATPNPDAWLANLPKLYDAGERVDDLPYIHHLMFEAELQLKEAKRLFGECLELARKPAGPRVQEENFLADLQLADALLSAKNESFSALYEAVNAAAFTKLKPCKGDEYDPELTERAKKLREKGKQLIQKLKNELFSRKPETFLRDLREMKKPVETLVSLVRKFAEKFAALKKERALADFSDLEHFCMAILGKFDPETNRLEPTEAALYYQKKFKEVLVDEYQDTNMVQESILQLVKRGGEADGNLFMVGDVKQSIYRFRLAEPKLFLDKYHRFRRDGMESGLKIDLSQNFRSRKEILDGTNFIFKQIMDEYVGEIAYDESAELKPGAAYPQDGPRPVEVALLHTDGGDEEPDAGGNGEENGNEEDLLAREDLEQSQLEAKFVAQTIRKLIDEKHPVYDPKKGASRPVQYRDIVILLRSFTWAPQFLDEFKQYGIPAYADLSSGYFQATEVETVLSLLKIIDNPFQDIPLASVLRSPIVGLSEDDLARIRIRSPKKSFYEAVKTFSESVPETDREERIHQTVKEFLRQLSGWRSYARTHSLSELIWRLYRDTKYFDFVGGLPGGRQRRAN
;
A
#
# COMPACT_ATOMS: atom_id res chain seq x y z
N MET A 1 -18.03 -40.61 12.77
CA MET A 1 -16.57 -40.70 12.62
C MET A 1 -16.13 -39.42 11.89
N LYS A 2 -15.54 -38.45 12.58
CA LYS A 2 -14.94 -37.26 11.90
C LYS A 2 -13.63 -37.75 11.30
N GLY A 3 -13.52 -37.71 9.98
CA GLY A 3 -12.34 -38.18 9.24
C GLY A 3 -11.06 -37.53 9.76
N SER A 4 -10.02 -38.32 9.96
CA SER A 4 -8.67 -37.83 10.14
C SER A 4 -8.29 -36.96 8.96
N VAL A 5 -7.75 -35.79 9.21
CA VAL A 5 -7.19 -34.92 8.18
C VAL A 5 -6.12 -35.75 7.47
N SER A 6 -6.25 -35.96 6.16
CA SER A 6 -5.24 -36.62 5.36
C SER A 6 -4.27 -35.57 4.83
N TRP A 7 -3.05 -35.58 5.37
CA TRP A 7 -1.98 -34.70 4.91
C TRP A 7 -1.38 -35.23 3.60
N THR A 8 -0.99 -34.31 2.70
CA THR A 8 -0.17 -34.67 1.55
C THR A 8 1.26 -35.00 1.99
N LYS A 9 2.03 -35.65 1.14
CA LYS A 9 3.44 -35.97 1.44
C LYS A 9 4.27 -34.73 1.78
N ASP A 10 4.04 -33.63 1.04
CA ASP A 10 4.78 -32.37 1.24
C ASP A 10 4.32 -31.65 2.51
N GLN A 11 3.01 -31.66 2.82
CA GLN A 11 2.49 -31.18 4.08
C GLN A 11 3.04 -31.97 5.27
N GLU A 12 3.06 -33.33 5.18
CA GLU A 12 3.64 -34.19 6.22
C GLU A 12 5.14 -33.93 6.40
N LYS A 13 5.88 -33.72 5.29
CA LYS A 13 7.29 -33.32 5.34
C LYS A 13 7.46 -31.98 6.06
N ALA A 14 6.62 -30.97 5.76
CA ALA A 14 6.67 -29.66 6.41
C ALA A 14 6.33 -29.73 7.93
N ILE A 15 5.40 -30.61 8.30
CA ILE A 15 5.03 -30.83 9.72
C ILE A 15 6.18 -31.48 10.48
N ARG A 16 6.89 -32.44 9.91
CA ARG A 16 7.84 -33.31 10.65
C ARG A 16 9.32 -32.98 10.48
N ALA A 17 9.72 -32.23 9.48
CA ALA A 17 11.13 -31.91 9.24
C ALA A 17 11.73 -31.12 10.41
N LYS A 18 13.00 -31.42 10.78
CA LYS A 18 13.71 -30.85 11.94
C LYS A 18 15.19 -30.64 11.62
N GLY A 19 15.87 -29.82 12.40
CA GLY A 19 17.33 -29.73 12.47
C GLY A 19 17.99 -28.85 11.43
N GLN A 20 17.23 -27.98 10.74
CA GLN A 20 17.74 -27.00 9.79
C GLN A 20 16.69 -25.90 9.59
N ASP A 21 17.06 -24.78 8.96
CA ASP A 21 16.11 -23.76 8.55
C ASP A 21 15.22 -24.35 7.42
N ILE A 22 13.94 -24.05 7.48
CA ILE A 22 12.95 -24.62 6.55
C ILE A 22 12.16 -23.48 5.90
N LEU A 23 12.13 -23.43 4.58
CA LEU A 23 11.26 -22.55 3.80
C LEU A 23 10.15 -23.36 3.16
N VAL A 24 8.93 -23.08 3.53
CA VAL A 24 7.72 -23.66 2.92
C VAL A 24 7.13 -22.64 1.95
N ALA A 25 7.40 -22.85 0.66
CA ALA A 25 6.77 -22.09 -0.42
C ALA A 25 5.36 -22.65 -0.64
N ALA A 26 4.37 -21.97 -0.12
CA ALA A 26 3.02 -22.50 0.04
C ALA A 26 2.04 -21.68 -0.80
N ALA A 27 1.57 -22.24 -1.90
CA ALA A 27 0.58 -21.60 -2.76
C ALA A 27 -0.70 -21.19 -2.02
N ALA A 28 -1.47 -20.28 -2.61
CA ALA A 28 -2.76 -19.85 -2.08
C ALA A 28 -3.65 -21.07 -1.78
N GLY A 29 -4.29 -21.08 -0.60
CA GLY A 29 -5.19 -22.17 -0.21
C GLY A 29 -4.55 -23.53 0.03
N SER A 30 -3.22 -23.63 0.12
CA SER A 30 -2.48 -24.90 0.37
C SER A 30 -2.54 -25.39 1.82
N GLY A 31 -3.22 -24.67 2.71
CA GLY A 31 -3.34 -25.03 4.12
C GLY A 31 -2.16 -24.57 4.99
N LYS A 32 -1.45 -23.50 4.61
CA LYS A 32 -0.32 -22.89 5.36
C LYS A 32 -0.53 -22.93 6.87
N THR A 33 -1.59 -22.26 7.35
CA THR A 33 -1.91 -22.16 8.78
C THR A 33 -2.20 -23.52 9.42
N ALA A 34 -2.85 -24.44 8.71
CA ALA A 34 -3.14 -25.77 9.23
C ALA A 34 -1.85 -26.60 9.41
N VAL A 35 -0.93 -26.52 8.46
CA VAL A 35 0.40 -27.16 8.55
C VAL A 35 1.20 -26.58 9.72
N LEU A 36 1.15 -25.26 9.90
CA LEU A 36 1.88 -24.58 10.97
C LEU A 36 1.33 -24.97 12.35
N VAL A 37 0.00 -25.00 12.52
CA VAL A 37 -0.64 -25.46 13.77
C VAL A 37 -0.31 -26.92 14.06
N GLU A 38 -0.44 -27.82 13.06
CA GLU A 38 -0.13 -29.23 13.26
C GLU A 38 1.35 -29.44 13.60
N ARG A 39 2.27 -28.71 12.95
CA ARG A 39 3.70 -28.74 13.29
C ARG A 39 3.94 -28.40 14.77
N ILE A 40 3.30 -27.35 15.27
CA ILE A 40 3.39 -26.94 16.68
C ILE A 40 2.87 -28.06 17.60
N ILE A 41 1.73 -28.65 17.26
CA ILE A 41 1.13 -29.72 18.05
C ILE A 41 2.04 -30.97 18.05
N GLU A 42 2.54 -31.40 16.89
CA GLU A 42 3.46 -32.55 16.78
C GLU A 42 4.73 -32.34 17.62
N LYS A 43 5.27 -31.10 17.69
CA LYS A 43 6.42 -30.79 18.56
C LYS A 43 6.07 -30.84 20.05
N ILE A 44 4.90 -30.38 20.44
CA ILE A 44 4.45 -30.43 21.82
C ILE A 44 4.25 -31.87 22.29
N ILE A 45 3.70 -32.74 21.42
CA ILE A 45 3.40 -34.14 21.78
C ILE A 45 4.52 -35.13 21.43
N ASP A 46 5.67 -34.67 20.95
CA ASP A 46 6.80 -35.53 20.63
C ASP A 46 7.26 -36.28 21.91
N GLU A 47 7.21 -37.62 21.87
CA GLU A 47 7.54 -38.45 23.02
C GLU A 47 9.04 -38.42 23.37
N LYS A 48 9.90 -38.10 22.40
CA LYS A 48 11.36 -38.14 22.57
C LYS A 48 11.94 -36.79 22.99
N ASP A 49 11.38 -35.70 22.45
CA ASP A 49 11.87 -34.35 22.67
C ASP A 49 10.68 -33.36 22.67
N PRO A 50 9.83 -33.44 23.73
CA PRO A 50 8.67 -32.59 23.85
C PRO A 50 9.07 -31.13 24.06
N VAL A 51 8.46 -30.23 23.32
CA VAL A 51 8.71 -28.79 23.41
C VAL A 51 7.54 -28.10 24.10
N ASN A 52 7.82 -27.23 25.10
CA ASN A 52 6.76 -26.44 25.70
C ASN A 52 6.31 -25.32 24.73
N VAL A 53 5.03 -24.97 24.78
CA VAL A 53 4.47 -23.93 23.87
C VAL A 53 5.12 -22.56 24.08
N ASP A 54 5.60 -22.24 25.28
CA ASP A 54 6.32 -21.01 25.62
C ASP A 54 7.81 -21.02 25.22
N GLU A 55 8.32 -22.18 24.73
CA GLU A 55 9.63 -22.31 24.10
C GLU A 55 9.57 -22.14 22.57
N LEU A 56 8.41 -21.76 22.02
CA LEU A 56 8.21 -21.45 20.62
C LEU A 56 8.00 -19.95 20.43
N LEU A 57 8.58 -19.37 19.38
CA LEU A 57 8.24 -18.06 18.87
C LEU A 57 7.41 -18.24 17.60
N VAL A 58 6.19 -17.74 17.58
CA VAL A 58 5.31 -17.75 16.39
C VAL A 58 5.00 -16.33 16.02
N VAL A 59 5.52 -15.91 14.86
CA VAL A 59 5.36 -14.56 14.33
C VAL A 59 4.34 -14.57 13.20
N THR A 60 3.35 -13.68 13.28
CA THR A 60 2.32 -13.47 12.25
C THR A 60 2.31 -12.01 11.81
N PHE A 61 1.72 -11.74 10.64
CA PHE A 61 1.67 -10.39 10.09
C PHE A 61 0.68 -9.46 10.83
N THR A 62 -0.48 -9.98 11.27
CA THR A 62 -1.52 -9.18 11.96
C THR A 62 -1.85 -9.72 13.35
N ASN A 63 -2.31 -8.84 14.23
CA ASN A 63 -2.79 -9.22 15.56
C ASN A 63 -3.97 -10.20 15.49
N LEU A 64 -4.85 -10.04 14.50
CA LEU A 64 -5.97 -10.94 14.26
C LEU A 64 -5.48 -12.35 13.90
N SER A 65 -4.48 -12.46 13.01
CA SER A 65 -3.86 -13.73 12.66
C SER A 65 -3.17 -14.40 13.88
N ALA A 66 -2.54 -13.60 14.73
CA ALA A 66 -1.94 -14.12 15.98
C ALA A 66 -3.00 -14.66 16.95
N GLN A 67 -4.12 -13.96 17.09
CA GLN A 67 -5.25 -14.44 17.92
C GLN A 67 -5.87 -15.71 17.35
N GLU A 68 -6.09 -15.76 16.04
CA GLU A 68 -6.62 -16.95 15.36
C GLU A 68 -5.66 -18.13 15.51
N MET A 69 -4.36 -17.91 15.35
CA MET A 69 -3.33 -18.93 15.55
C MET A 69 -3.38 -19.48 16.98
N ARG A 70 -3.42 -18.60 17.98
CA ARG A 70 -3.53 -19.00 19.40
C ARG A 70 -4.80 -19.80 19.67
N GLN A 71 -5.94 -19.37 19.12
CA GLN A 71 -7.21 -20.10 19.24
C GLN A 71 -7.15 -21.49 18.59
N ARG A 72 -6.57 -21.60 17.39
CA ARG A 72 -6.44 -22.90 16.70
C ARG A 72 -5.53 -23.86 17.44
N ILE A 73 -4.40 -23.38 17.99
CA ILE A 73 -3.51 -24.19 18.82
C ILE A 73 -4.24 -24.64 20.09
N GLY A 74 -5.00 -23.74 20.76
CA GLY A 74 -5.81 -24.07 21.91
C GLY A 74 -6.82 -25.19 21.64
N GLN A 75 -7.60 -25.05 20.54
CA GLN A 75 -8.58 -26.07 20.11
C GLN A 75 -7.91 -27.42 19.79
N ALA A 76 -6.72 -27.39 19.16
CA ALA A 76 -5.98 -28.60 18.86
C ALA A 76 -5.46 -29.30 20.14
N LEU A 77 -4.96 -28.52 21.11
CA LEU A 77 -4.58 -29.05 22.44
C LEU A 77 -5.77 -29.63 23.22
N GLU A 78 -6.92 -28.93 23.21
CA GLU A 78 -8.17 -29.46 23.83
C GLU A 78 -8.60 -30.79 23.23
N LYS A 79 -8.50 -30.92 21.89
CA LYS A 79 -8.77 -32.19 21.21
C LYS A 79 -7.80 -33.29 21.68
N LYS A 80 -6.51 -32.99 21.78
CA LYS A 80 -5.49 -33.93 22.29
C LYS A 80 -5.71 -34.29 23.74
N ILE A 81 -6.15 -33.35 24.57
CA ILE A 81 -6.54 -33.61 25.96
C ILE A 81 -7.76 -34.54 26.03
N ALA A 82 -8.75 -34.37 25.13
CA ALA A 82 -9.90 -35.25 25.05
C ALA A 82 -9.53 -36.68 24.62
N GLU A 83 -8.51 -36.83 23.77
CA GLU A 83 -7.93 -38.13 23.37
C GLU A 83 -7.13 -38.77 24.51
N ASN A 84 -6.49 -37.96 25.38
CA ASN A 84 -5.69 -38.43 26.53
C ASN A 84 -6.02 -37.61 27.82
N PRO A 85 -7.18 -37.88 28.47
CA PRO A 85 -7.66 -37.06 29.59
C PRO A 85 -6.74 -37.08 30.84
N GLY A 86 -5.87 -38.08 30.98
CA GLY A 86 -4.92 -38.21 32.08
C GLY A 86 -3.65 -37.35 31.95
N SER A 87 -3.39 -36.76 30.79
CA SER A 87 -2.14 -36.04 30.54
C SER A 87 -2.08 -34.72 31.32
N LYS A 88 -1.30 -34.67 32.37
CA LYS A 88 -0.97 -33.42 33.09
C LYS A 88 -0.14 -32.49 32.24
N PHE A 89 0.72 -33.02 31.35
CA PHE A 89 1.56 -32.27 30.47
C PHE A 89 0.73 -31.43 29.48
N LEU A 90 -0.23 -32.04 28.77
CA LEU A 90 -1.09 -31.30 27.79
C LEU A 90 -1.92 -30.20 28.48
N ARG A 91 -2.44 -30.46 29.69
CA ARG A 91 -3.16 -29.42 30.47
C ARG A 91 -2.25 -28.26 30.84
N ARG A 92 -0.99 -28.55 31.19
CA ARG A 92 0.02 -27.51 31.45
C ARG A 92 0.30 -26.69 30.19
N GLN A 93 0.42 -27.32 29.01
CA GLN A 93 0.62 -26.61 27.75
C GLN A 93 -0.54 -25.62 27.43
N LEU A 94 -1.78 -26.03 27.67
CA LEU A 94 -2.94 -25.14 27.50
C LEU A 94 -2.88 -23.94 28.46
N SER A 95 -2.41 -24.14 29.71
CA SER A 95 -2.22 -23.03 30.67
C SER A 95 -1.07 -22.09 30.24
N LEU A 96 0.01 -22.61 29.64
CA LEU A 96 1.15 -21.84 29.16
C LEU A 96 0.84 -21.06 27.87
N LEU A 97 -0.22 -21.41 27.13
CA LEU A 97 -0.56 -20.79 25.83
C LEU A 97 -0.73 -19.27 25.92
N ASN A 98 -1.21 -18.75 27.04
CA ASN A 98 -1.34 -17.31 27.26
C ASN A 98 0.02 -16.59 27.48
N GLN A 99 1.05 -17.34 27.87
CA GLN A 99 2.41 -16.83 28.06
C GLN A 99 3.32 -17.12 26.85
N ALA A 100 2.82 -17.88 25.87
CA ALA A 100 3.55 -18.21 24.67
C ALA A 100 3.73 -16.98 23.77
N SER A 101 4.91 -16.84 23.18
CA SER A 101 5.25 -15.77 22.23
C SER A 101 4.62 -16.04 20.86
N ILE A 102 3.27 -15.89 20.77
CA ILE A 102 2.48 -15.99 19.54
C ILE A 102 1.93 -14.60 19.27
N SER A 103 2.57 -13.84 18.37
CA SER A 103 2.28 -12.42 18.24
C SER A 103 2.75 -11.87 16.88
N THR A 104 2.48 -10.60 16.61
CA THR A 104 3.16 -9.88 15.52
C THR A 104 4.62 -9.60 15.90
N ILE A 105 5.46 -9.33 14.90
CA ILE A 105 6.88 -9.00 15.16
C ILE A 105 7.01 -7.77 16.06
N HIS A 106 6.19 -6.72 15.88
CA HIS A 106 6.20 -5.53 16.72
C HIS A 106 5.83 -5.83 18.18
N SER A 107 4.86 -6.72 18.39
CA SER A 107 4.51 -7.16 19.76
C SER A 107 5.65 -7.93 20.41
N PHE A 108 6.36 -8.75 19.63
CA PHE A 108 7.58 -9.41 20.11
C PHE A 108 8.69 -8.40 20.42
N CYS A 109 8.92 -7.41 19.55
CA CYS A 109 9.87 -6.32 19.82
C CYS A 109 9.53 -5.61 21.15
N LEU A 110 8.26 -5.30 21.37
CA LEU A 110 7.80 -4.67 22.60
C LEU A 110 8.05 -5.57 23.84
N GLU A 111 7.89 -6.89 23.72
CA GLU A 111 8.25 -7.85 24.80
C GLU A 111 9.75 -7.78 25.11
N VAL A 112 10.61 -7.79 24.08
CA VAL A 112 12.07 -7.67 24.23
C VAL A 112 12.44 -6.35 24.90
N ILE A 113 11.88 -5.24 24.42
CA ILE A 113 12.15 -3.91 24.96
C ILE A 113 11.74 -3.84 26.45
N LYS A 114 10.52 -4.22 26.78
CA LYS A 114 10.04 -4.22 28.19
C LYS A 114 10.91 -5.04 29.13
N LYS A 115 11.57 -6.09 28.62
CA LYS A 115 12.43 -6.94 29.42
C LYS A 115 13.86 -6.40 29.56
N PHE A 116 14.37 -5.73 28.53
CA PHE A 116 15.79 -5.35 28.44
C PHE A 116 16.00 -3.85 28.17
N TYR A 117 15.00 -2.99 28.43
CA TYR A 117 15.04 -1.53 28.18
C TYR A 117 16.28 -0.84 28.74
N TYR A 118 16.80 -1.36 29.87
CA TYR A 118 17.97 -0.80 30.56
C TYR A 118 19.28 -0.92 29.75
N LEU A 119 19.31 -1.75 28.69
CA LEU A 119 20.49 -1.90 27.82
C LEU A 119 20.61 -0.74 26.80
N ILE A 120 19.55 -0.01 26.53
CA ILE A 120 19.51 1.05 25.51
C ILE A 120 19.10 2.42 26.10
N ASP A 121 19.15 2.61 27.41
CA ASP A 121 18.77 3.84 28.10
C ASP A 121 17.39 4.39 27.68
N LEU A 122 16.39 3.51 27.60
CA LEU A 122 15.03 3.82 27.25
C LEU A 122 14.13 3.87 28.47
N ASP A 123 13.28 4.93 28.58
CA ASP A 123 12.22 4.95 29.59
C ASP A 123 11.18 3.86 29.30
N PRO A 124 10.93 2.89 30.21
CA PRO A 124 9.97 1.82 29.98
C PRO A 124 8.51 2.27 29.89
N ASN A 125 8.18 3.51 30.29
CA ASN A 125 6.83 4.05 30.30
C ASN A 125 6.47 4.77 28.99
N PHE A 126 7.22 4.56 27.92
CA PHE A 126 6.89 5.15 26.61
C PHE A 126 5.53 4.66 26.11
N ARG A 127 4.85 5.52 25.35
CA ARG A 127 3.61 5.21 24.64
C ARG A 127 3.88 5.05 23.14
N ILE A 128 3.14 4.14 22.50
CA ILE A 128 3.19 4.01 21.05
C ILE A 128 2.45 5.20 20.44
N LEU A 129 3.10 5.85 19.50
CA LEU A 129 2.62 6.99 18.75
C LEU A 129 1.47 6.56 17.83
N ASP A 130 0.35 7.26 17.87
CA ASP A 130 -0.72 7.06 16.89
C ASP A 130 -0.39 7.79 15.57
N GLU A 131 -1.11 7.41 14.51
CA GLU A 131 -0.81 7.88 13.15
C GLU A 131 -0.94 9.41 13.03
N THR A 132 -2.00 9.99 13.59
CA THR A 132 -2.25 11.45 13.50
C THR A 132 -1.22 12.25 14.29
N GLU A 133 -0.94 11.83 15.53
CA GLU A 133 0.09 12.45 16.36
C GLU A 133 1.47 12.28 15.73
N GLY A 134 1.71 11.14 15.06
CA GLY A 134 2.94 10.88 14.32
C GLY A 134 3.18 11.86 13.17
N LEU A 135 2.15 12.16 12.39
CA LEU A 135 2.22 13.14 11.32
C LEU A 135 2.53 14.54 11.87
N LEU A 136 1.79 14.99 12.88
CA LEU A 136 2.01 16.30 13.50
C LEU A 136 3.42 16.44 14.08
N LEU A 137 3.94 15.40 14.70
CA LEU A 137 5.28 15.44 15.28
C LEU A 137 6.38 15.42 14.20
N ARG A 138 6.13 14.78 13.06
CA ARG A 138 7.01 14.82 11.89
C ARG A 138 7.04 16.22 11.28
N ASP A 139 5.88 16.87 11.14
CA ASP A 139 5.78 18.25 10.66
C ASP A 139 6.52 19.22 11.59
N GLU A 140 6.32 19.12 12.92
CA GLU A 140 7.04 19.92 13.91
C GLU A 140 8.57 19.75 13.83
N ALA A 141 9.03 18.50 13.63
CA ALA A 141 10.45 18.21 13.46
C ALA A 141 11.00 18.78 12.15
N MET A 142 10.23 18.70 11.07
CA MET A 142 10.61 19.20 9.75
C MET A 142 10.69 20.72 9.73
N ASP A 143 9.67 21.40 10.26
CA ASP A 143 9.65 22.84 10.36
C ASP A 143 10.87 23.35 11.13
N ALA A 144 11.20 22.71 12.27
CA ALA A 144 12.35 23.10 13.06
C ALA A 144 13.69 22.91 12.31
N VAL A 145 13.81 21.86 11.45
CA VAL A 145 15.02 21.64 10.62
C VAL A 145 15.10 22.68 9.52
N LEU A 146 14.00 22.93 8.81
CA LEU A 146 13.99 23.89 7.71
C LEU A 146 14.23 25.31 8.21
N GLU A 147 13.58 25.74 9.30
CA GLU A 147 13.83 27.05 9.92
C GLU A 147 15.31 27.22 10.32
N GLU A 148 15.93 26.18 10.90
CA GLU A 148 17.35 26.21 11.24
C GLU A 148 18.24 26.36 10.00
N GLU A 149 17.94 25.65 8.91
CA GLU A 149 18.73 25.70 7.69
C GLU A 149 18.55 27.03 6.93
N TYR A 150 17.33 27.56 6.85
CA TYR A 150 17.08 28.88 6.27
C TYR A 150 17.72 30.03 7.08
N GLY A 151 17.80 29.89 8.41
CA GLY A 151 18.39 30.87 9.27
C GLY A 151 19.93 30.92 9.28
N LYS A 152 20.61 29.94 8.66
CA LYS A 152 22.09 29.90 8.60
C LYS A 152 22.63 30.82 7.51
N GLU A 153 23.47 31.77 7.89
CA GLU A 153 24.22 32.61 6.93
C GLU A 153 25.21 31.74 6.12
N GLY A 154 25.28 31.96 4.80
CA GLY A 154 26.23 31.27 3.91
C GLY A 154 25.89 29.79 3.63
N ASN A 155 24.64 29.37 3.81
CA ASN A 155 24.18 27.99 3.59
C ASN A 155 23.81 27.74 2.11
N GLU A 156 24.71 28.11 1.20
CA GLU A 156 24.45 28.08 -0.26
C GLU A 156 24.09 26.68 -0.79
N GLU A 157 24.65 25.63 -0.22
CA GLU A 157 24.34 24.25 -0.62
C GLU A 157 22.92 23.85 -0.25
N PHE A 158 22.42 24.30 0.90
CA PHE A 158 21.02 24.09 1.27
C PHE A 158 20.10 24.86 0.33
N PHE A 159 20.39 26.14 0.07
CA PHE A 159 19.57 26.94 -0.85
C PHE A 159 19.54 26.33 -2.25
N ARG A 160 20.67 25.79 -2.72
CA ARG A 160 20.71 25.07 -3.98
C ARG A 160 19.79 23.85 -3.99
N VAL A 161 19.79 23.06 -2.91
CA VAL A 161 18.88 21.88 -2.77
C VAL A 161 17.44 22.33 -2.67
N ALA A 162 17.15 23.39 -1.91
CA ALA A 162 15.79 23.96 -1.85
C ALA A 162 15.33 24.38 -3.24
N ASP A 163 16.11 25.16 -3.99
CA ASP A 163 15.78 25.59 -5.36
C ASP A 163 15.56 24.41 -6.32
N MET A 164 16.25 23.28 -6.10
CA MET A 164 16.12 22.09 -6.96
C MET A 164 14.89 21.26 -6.68
N PHE A 165 14.41 21.20 -5.46
CA PHE A 165 13.39 20.25 -5.00
C PHE A 165 12.14 20.91 -4.42
N THR A 166 12.03 22.24 -4.42
CA THR A 166 10.81 22.97 -4.04
C THR A 166 10.08 23.51 -5.26
N GLY A 167 8.77 23.68 -5.12
CA GLY A 167 7.96 24.39 -6.10
C GLY A 167 7.96 25.90 -5.86
N ASP A 168 7.35 26.66 -6.78
CA ASP A 168 7.28 28.13 -6.69
C ASP A 168 6.50 28.67 -5.47
N ARG A 169 5.80 27.81 -4.72
CA ARG A 169 4.85 28.22 -3.68
C ARG A 169 5.07 27.60 -2.31
N SER A 170 5.81 26.50 -2.19
CA SER A 170 6.00 25.80 -0.92
C SER A 170 7.22 24.87 -0.93
N ASP A 171 7.72 24.56 0.26
CA ASP A 171 8.82 23.61 0.49
C ASP A 171 8.33 22.18 0.70
N SER A 172 7.03 21.91 0.46
CA SER A 172 6.41 20.59 0.72
C SER A 172 7.11 19.48 -0.02
N ASP A 173 7.53 19.68 -1.26
CA ASP A 173 8.18 18.65 -2.08
C ASP A 173 9.55 18.24 -1.51
N LEU A 174 10.31 19.22 -0.98
CA LEU A 174 11.57 18.92 -0.28
C LEU A 174 11.32 18.20 1.04
N ALA A 175 10.34 18.66 1.83
CA ALA A 175 9.94 18.01 3.08
C ALA A 175 9.51 16.56 2.84
N ASP A 176 8.66 16.32 1.85
CA ASP A 176 8.21 14.98 1.45
C ASP A 176 9.37 14.09 1.00
N LEU A 177 10.33 14.63 0.26
CA LEU A 177 11.53 13.90 -0.15
C LEU A 177 12.38 13.49 1.05
N ILE A 178 12.60 14.40 2.01
CA ILE A 178 13.36 14.12 3.23
C ILE A 178 12.66 13.04 4.06
N MET A 179 11.34 13.16 4.27
CA MET A 179 10.55 12.15 5.00
C MET A 179 10.58 10.79 4.31
N LYS A 180 10.44 10.76 2.99
CA LYS A 180 10.53 9.54 2.20
C LYS A 180 11.89 8.85 2.33
N LEU A 181 12.98 9.59 2.22
CA LEU A 181 14.33 9.06 2.43
C LEU A 181 14.55 8.57 3.87
N TYR A 182 14.01 9.28 4.86
CA TYR A 182 14.00 8.83 6.25
C TYR A 182 13.31 7.49 6.40
N ASP A 183 12.08 7.35 5.90
CA ASP A 183 11.31 6.11 6.00
C ASP A 183 12.02 4.92 5.30
N PHE A 184 12.60 5.15 4.12
CA PHE A 184 13.42 4.13 3.44
C PHE A 184 14.65 3.73 4.24
N SER A 185 15.34 4.70 4.84
CA SER A 185 16.50 4.41 5.68
C SER A 185 16.13 3.54 6.89
N ARG A 186 14.96 3.81 7.49
CA ARG A 186 14.46 3.06 8.66
C ARG A 186 14.02 1.62 8.33
N ALA A 187 13.80 1.29 7.08
CA ALA A 187 13.55 -0.08 6.65
C ALA A 187 14.83 -0.93 6.56
N THR A 188 16.01 -0.34 6.79
CA THR A 188 17.29 -1.03 6.77
C THR A 188 17.85 -1.23 8.18
N PRO A 189 18.61 -2.30 8.43
CA PRO A 189 19.18 -2.56 9.76
C PRO A 189 20.17 -1.47 10.22
N ASN A 190 20.89 -0.84 9.27
CA ASN A 190 21.79 0.26 9.55
C ASN A 190 21.45 1.50 8.71
N PRO A 191 20.51 2.36 9.19
CA PRO A 191 20.09 3.57 8.49
C PRO A 191 21.23 4.50 8.11
N ASP A 192 22.20 4.68 9.01
CA ASP A 192 23.36 5.57 8.77
C ASP A 192 24.26 5.07 7.65
N ALA A 193 24.52 3.77 7.60
CA ALA A 193 25.30 3.16 6.52
C ALA A 193 24.56 3.24 5.18
N TRP A 194 23.24 3.04 5.19
CA TRP A 194 22.42 3.17 3.99
C TRP A 194 22.46 4.61 3.45
N LEU A 195 22.22 5.61 4.31
CA LEU A 195 22.29 7.03 3.95
C LEU A 195 23.69 7.41 3.45
N ALA A 196 24.75 6.93 4.09
CA ALA A 196 26.14 7.20 3.66
C ALA A 196 26.48 6.59 2.29
N ASN A 197 25.73 5.58 1.84
CA ASN A 197 25.93 4.96 0.53
C ASN A 197 25.18 5.66 -0.60
N LEU A 198 24.14 6.43 -0.32
CA LEU A 198 23.36 7.13 -1.36
C LEU A 198 24.23 8.03 -2.27
N PRO A 199 25.09 8.91 -1.75
CA PRO A 199 25.93 9.74 -2.61
C PRO A 199 26.89 8.95 -3.49
N LYS A 200 27.28 7.72 -3.06
CA LYS A 200 28.20 6.86 -3.85
C LYS A 200 27.57 6.35 -5.13
N LEU A 201 26.22 6.30 -5.21
CA LEU A 201 25.50 5.95 -6.44
C LEU A 201 25.71 6.99 -7.55
N TYR A 202 26.15 8.19 -7.17
CA TYR A 202 26.45 9.31 -8.06
C TYR A 202 27.97 9.43 -8.36
N ASP A 203 28.78 8.48 -7.89
CA ASP A 203 30.20 8.37 -8.24
C ASP A 203 30.32 7.83 -9.67
N ALA A 204 30.09 8.72 -10.64
CA ALA A 204 30.16 8.37 -12.04
C ALA A 204 31.63 8.25 -12.50
N GLY A 205 32.02 7.06 -12.97
CA GLY A 205 33.26 6.79 -13.62
C GLY A 205 33.42 7.50 -14.99
N GLU A 206 34.26 6.97 -15.86
CA GLU A 206 34.46 7.55 -17.21
C GLU A 206 33.39 7.09 -18.21
N ARG A 207 32.74 5.97 -17.97
CA ARG A 207 31.72 5.37 -18.86
C ARG A 207 30.41 5.16 -18.15
N VAL A 208 29.31 5.37 -18.87
CA VAL A 208 27.95 5.09 -18.35
C VAL A 208 27.78 3.59 -18.06
N ASP A 209 28.43 2.74 -18.85
CA ASP A 209 28.36 1.28 -18.68
C ASP A 209 28.95 0.79 -17.34
N ASP A 210 29.79 1.61 -16.67
CA ASP A 210 30.39 1.28 -15.37
C ASP A 210 29.50 1.65 -14.17
N LEU A 211 28.35 2.27 -14.39
CA LEU A 211 27.43 2.62 -13.31
C LEU A 211 26.77 1.36 -12.71
N PRO A 212 26.68 1.26 -11.38
CA PRO A 212 26.22 0.03 -10.71
C PRO A 212 24.77 -0.37 -11.04
N TYR A 213 23.96 0.57 -11.49
CA TYR A 213 22.55 0.37 -11.83
C TYR A 213 22.23 0.40 -13.32
N ILE A 214 23.25 0.56 -14.20
CA ILE A 214 23.04 0.71 -15.65
C ILE A 214 22.35 -0.50 -16.27
N HIS A 215 22.62 -1.70 -15.74
CA HIS A 215 22.02 -2.93 -16.24
C HIS A 215 20.50 -2.94 -16.11
N HIS A 216 19.92 -2.30 -15.09
CA HIS A 216 18.47 -2.17 -14.94
C HIS A 216 17.89 -1.24 -16.03
N LEU A 217 18.54 -0.10 -16.28
CA LEU A 217 18.10 0.82 -17.34
C LEU A 217 18.21 0.19 -18.72
N MET A 218 19.30 -0.52 -18.99
CA MET A 218 19.51 -1.21 -20.26
C MET A 218 18.55 -2.39 -20.44
N PHE A 219 18.15 -3.04 -19.36
CA PHE A 219 17.13 -4.08 -19.40
C PHE A 219 15.73 -3.50 -19.72
N GLU A 220 15.34 -2.39 -19.10
CA GLU A 220 14.09 -1.71 -19.41
C GLU A 220 14.06 -1.25 -20.88
N ALA A 221 15.15 -0.68 -21.38
CA ALA A 221 15.29 -0.33 -22.79
C ALA A 221 15.13 -1.57 -23.71
N GLU A 222 15.70 -2.72 -23.31
CA GLU A 222 15.53 -3.98 -24.05
C GLU A 222 14.08 -4.42 -24.13
N LEU A 223 13.31 -4.35 -23.03
CA LEU A 223 11.90 -4.72 -23.01
C LEU A 223 11.08 -3.84 -23.96
N GLN A 224 11.32 -2.53 -23.94
CA GLN A 224 10.64 -1.59 -24.85
C GLN A 224 11.01 -1.85 -26.32
N LEU A 225 12.26 -2.15 -26.62
CA LEU A 225 12.72 -2.49 -27.99
C LEU A 225 12.15 -3.84 -28.46
N LYS A 226 12.07 -4.85 -27.59
CA LYS A 226 11.43 -6.15 -27.90
C LYS A 226 9.95 -5.98 -28.18
N GLU A 227 9.26 -5.14 -27.40
CA GLU A 227 7.84 -4.87 -27.67
C GLU A 227 7.66 -4.10 -29.00
N ALA A 228 8.48 -3.09 -29.28
CA ALA A 228 8.46 -2.41 -30.57
C ALA A 228 8.67 -3.39 -31.72
N LYS A 229 9.64 -4.30 -31.62
CA LYS A 229 9.91 -5.37 -32.59
C LYS A 229 8.68 -6.28 -32.78
N ARG A 230 8.04 -6.71 -31.67
CA ARG A 230 6.83 -7.54 -31.70
C ARG A 230 5.69 -6.83 -32.47
N LEU A 231 5.46 -5.55 -32.16
CA LEU A 231 4.43 -4.73 -32.83
C LEU A 231 4.71 -4.60 -34.33
N PHE A 232 5.97 -4.36 -34.73
CA PHE A 232 6.34 -4.31 -36.16
C PHE A 232 6.21 -5.68 -36.84
N GLY A 233 6.48 -6.78 -36.13
CA GLY A 233 6.22 -8.15 -36.59
C GLY A 233 4.73 -8.39 -36.88
N GLU A 234 3.86 -7.95 -35.96
CA GLU A 234 2.41 -8.05 -36.12
C GLU A 234 1.92 -7.21 -37.31
N CYS A 235 2.50 -6.01 -37.53
CA CYS A 235 2.21 -5.22 -38.75
C CYS A 235 2.56 -5.98 -40.03
N LEU A 236 3.71 -6.67 -40.05
CA LEU A 236 4.13 -7.48 -41.20
C LEU A 236 3.19 -8.65 -41.45
N GLU A 237 2.74 -9.32 -40.38
CA GLU A 237 1.75 -10.41 -40.49
C GLU A 237 0.41 -9.90 -41.04
N LEU A 238 -0.07 -8.73 -40.56
CA LEU A 238 -1.29 -8.11 -41.08
C LEU A 238 -1.14 -7.75 -42.57
N ALA A 239 0.04 -7.24 -42.99
CA ALA A 239 0.29 -6.90 -44.38
C ALA A 239 0.25 -8.13 -45.33
N ARG A 240 0.57 -9.31 -44.83
CA ARG A 240 0.57 -10.59 -45.59
C ARG A 240 -0.78 -11.28 -45.61
N LYS A 241 -1.77 -10.84 -44.82
CA LYS A 241 -3.13 -11.37 -44.88
C LYS A 241 -3.81 -11.06 -46.21
N PRO A 242 -4.82 -11.83 -46.61
CA PRO A 242 -5.70 -11.46 -47.71
C PRO A 242 -6.28 -10.08 -47.48
N ALA A 243 -6.26 -9.21 -48.52
CA ALA A 243 -6.65 -7.79 -48.45
C ALA A 243 -5.87 -6.94 -47.43
N GLY A 244 -4.78 -7.45 -46.84
CA GLY A 244 -3.90 -6.68 -45.95
C GLY A 244 -3.07 -5.63 -46.72
N PRO A 245 -2.43 -4.67 -45.98
CA PRO A 245 -1.68 -3.55 -46.57
C PRO A 245 -0.33 -3.97 -47.20
N ARG A 246 -0.33 -4.86 -48.18
CA ARG A 246 0.88 -5.46 -48.80
C ARG A 246 1.87 -4.41 -49.32
N VAL A 247 1.37 -3.30 -49.82
CA VAL A 247 2.22 -2.22 -50.36
C VAL A 247 3.14 -1.61 -49.28
N GLN A 248 2.80 -1.82 -48.01
CA GLN A 248 3.55 -1.36 -46.84
C GLN A 248 4.53 -2.41 -46.27
N GLU A 249 4.59 -3.63 -46.83
CA GLU A 249 5.44 -4.71 -46.33
C GLU A 249 6.91 -4.32 -46.22
N GLU A 250 7.44 -3.61 -47.21
CA GLU A 250 8.83 -3.11 -47.16
C GLU A 250 9.07 -2.11 -46.02
N ASN A 251 8.08 -1.29 -45.67
CA ASN A 251 8.17 -0.38 -44.56
C ASN A 251 8.26 -1.15 -43.22
N PHE A 252 7.41 -2.17 -43.02
CA PHE A 252 7.41 -2.97 -41.82
C PHE A 252 8.66 -3.84 -41.69
N LEU A 253 9.21 -4.34 -42.80
CA LEU A 253 10.50 -5.04 -42.81
C LEU A 253 11.65 -4.09 -42.42
N ALA A 254 11.67 -2.86 -42.90
CA ALA A 254 12.66 -1.85 -42.52
C ALA A 254 12.54 -1.50 -41.03
N ASP A 255 11.32 -1.37 -40.51
CA ASP A 255 11.07 -1.11 -39.06
C ASP A 255 11.54 -2.26 -38.19
N LEU A 256 11.35 -3.53 -38.62
CA LEU A 256 11.87 -4.70 -37.94
C LEU A 256 13.40 -4.76 -37.93
N GLN A 257 14.04 -4.46 -39.08
CA GLN A 257 15.49 -4.39 -39.18
C GLN A 257 16.06 -3.28 -38.29
N LEU A 258 15.37 -2.14 -38.19
CA LEU A 258 15.73 -1.07 -37.26
C LEU A 258 15.66 -1.56 -35.81
N ALA A 259 14.57 -2.21 -35.40
CA ALA A 259 14.45 -2.76 -34.03
C ALA A 259 15.54 -3.78 -33.72
N ASP A 260 15.91 -4.64 -34.69
CA ASP A 260 17.03 -5.60 -34.54
C ASP A 260 18.38 -4.90 -34.41
N ALA A 261 18.61 -3.84 -35.17
CA ALA A 261 19.82 -3.04 -35.05
C ALA A 261 19.95 -2.35 -33.70
N LEU A 262 18.82 -1.81 -33.16
CA LEU A 262 18.77 -1.21 -31.84
C LEU A 262 19.04 -2.24 -30.72
N LEU A 263 18.45 -3.44 -30.82
CA LEU A 263 18.72 -4.55 -29.88
C LEU A 263 20.18 -4.99 -29.93
N SER A 264 20.79 -5.02 -31.11
CA SER A 264 22.22 -5.34 -31.27
C SER A 264 23.11 -4.27 -30.60
N ALA A 265 22.84 -2.99 -30.87
CA ALA A 265 23.56 -1.87 -30.26
C ALA A 265 23.42 -1.86 -28.73
N LYS A 266 22.25 -2.23 -28.17
CA LYS A 266 22.04 -2.41 -26.74
C LYS A 266 23.02 -3.43 -26.12
N ASN A 267 23.32 -4.51 -26.84
CA ASN A 267 24.23 -5.54 -26.36
C ASN A 267 25.72 -5.12 -26.43
N GLU A 268 26.03 -4.06 -27.16
CA GLU A 268 27.39 -3.54 -27.26
C GLU A 268 27.71 -2.59 -26.09
N SER A 269 26.94 -1.51 -25.93
CA SER A 269 27.11 -0.51 -24.88
C SER A 269 25.96 0.49 -24.83
N PHE A 270 25.86 1.26 -23.72
CA PHE A 270 24.97 2.40 -23.62
C PHE A 270 25.24 3.43 -24.72
N SER A 271 26.51 3.72 -25.00
CA SER A 271 26.87 4.70 -26.05
C SER A 271 26.49 4.23 -27.43
N ALA A 272 26.66 2.94 -27.76
CA ALA A 272 26.24 2.39 -29.03
C ALA A 272 24.73 2.48 -29.22
N LEU A 273 23.97 2.16 -28.17
CA LEU A 273 22.51 2.30 -28.21
C LEU A 273 22.08 3.76 -28.30
N TYR A 274 22.72 4.68 -27.60
CA TYR A 274 22.48 6.12 -27.73
C TYR A 274 22.61 6.59 -29.19
N GLU A 275 23.71 6.26 -29.87
CA GLU A 275 23.92 6.64 -31.26
C GLU A 275 22.86 6.02 -32.19
N ALA A 276 22.56 4.73 -32.01
CA ALA A 276 21.58 4.02 -32.81
C ALA A 276 20.17 4.57 -32.66
N VAL A 277 19.72 4.85 -31.42
CA VAL A 277 18.37 5.41 -31.13
C VAL A 277 18.26 6.83 -31.70
N ASN A 278 19.32 7.65 -31.59
CA ASN A 278 19.30 9.01 -32.13
C ASN A 278 19.39 9.06 -33.65
N ALA A 279 19.98 8.06 -34.29
CA ALA A 279 20.01 7.90 -35.74
C ALA A 279 18.73 7.23 -36.28
N ALA A 280 17.86 6.67 -35.45
CA ALA A 280 16.67 5.96 -35.87
C ALA A 280 15.73 6.84 -36.69
N ALA A 281 15.39 6.39 -37.89
CA ALA A 281 14.50 7.08 -38.80
C ALA A 281 13.49 6.11 -39.42
N PHE A 282 12.22 6.53 -39.41
CA PHE A 282 11.12 5.74 -39.97
C PHE A 282 10.73 6.22 -41.34
N THR A 283 10.60 5.30 -42.28
CA THR A 283 10.13 5.65 -43.64
C THR A 283 8.64 5.99 -43.64
N LYS A 284 8.22 6.89 -44.56
CA LYS A 284 6.80 7.21 -44.73
C LYS A 284 6.07 5.99 -45.30
N LEU A 285 4.92 5.65 -44.72
CA LEU A 285 4.07 4.54 -45.22
C LEU A 285 3.60 4.83 -46.67
N LYS A 286 3.70 3.80 -47.49
CA LYS A 286 3.11 3.85 -48.84
C LYS A 286 1.57 3.85 -48.71
N PRO A 287 0.84 4.69 -49.46
CA PRO A 287 -0.61 4.75 -49.37
C PRO A 287 -1.27 3.48 -49.95
N CYS A 288 -2.19 2.87 -49.20
CA CYS A 288 -3.08 1.83 -49.69
C CYS A 288 -4.24 2.50 -50.43
N LYS A 289 -4.29 2.33 -51.76
CA LYS A 289 -5.33 2.92 -52.64
C LYS A 289 -6.04 1.80 -53.38
N GLY A 290 -7.38 1.83 -53.39
CA GLY A 290 -8.24 0.86 -54.06
C GLY A 290 -8.98 -0.08 -53.17
N ASP A 291 -9.99 -0.77 -53.70
CA ASP A 291 -10.88 -1.68 -52.96
C ASP A 291 -10.24 -3.05 -52.66
N GLU A 292 -8.96 -3.22 -53.02
CA GLU A 292 -8.18 -4.45 -52.78
C GLU A 292 -7.65 -4.55 -51.33
N TYR A 293 -7.70 -3.44 -50.56
CA TYR A 293 -7.22 -3.35 -49.19
C TYR A 293 -8.38 -3.26 -48.20
N ASP A 294 -8.33 -4.08 -47.14
CA ASP A 294 -9.25 -4.00 -46.02
C ASP A 294 -8.91 -2.75 -45.15
N PRO A 295 -9.86 -1.79 -44.99
CA PRO A 295 -9.63 -0.61 -44.17
C PRO A 295 -9.30 -0.91 -42.70
N GLU A 296 -9.94 -1.94 -42.11
CA GLU A 296 -9.72 -2.31 -40.70
C GLU A 296 -8.30 -2.88 -40.51
N LEU A 297 -7.85 -3.78 -41.39
CA LEU A 297 -6.50 -4.33 -41.33
C LEU A 297 -5.45 -3.24 -41.56
N THR A 298 -5.72 -2.30 -42.49
CA THR A 298 -4.81 -1.18 -42.78
C THR A 298 -4.69 -0.22 -41.60
N GLU A 299 -5.81 0.16 -41.00
CA GLU A 299 -5.80 1.08 -39.83
C GLU A 299 -5.21 0.40 -38.61
N ARG A 300 -5.50 -0.89 -38.36
CA ARG A 300 -4.88 -1.67 -37.29
C ARG A 300 -3.35 -1.74 -37.44
N ALA A 301 -2.84 -2.05 -38.62
CA ALA A 301 -1.41 -2.07 -38.90
C ALA A 301 -0.76 -0.70 -38.62
N LYS A 302 -1.42 0.40 -39.07
CA LYS A 302 -0.97 1.76 -38.81
C LYS A 302 -0.93 2.11 -37.33
N LYS A 303 -1.96 1.76 -36.53
CA LYS A 303 -2.01 1.97 -35.09
C LYS A 303 -0.91 1.19 -34.36
N LEU A 304 -0.69 -0.07 -34.72
CA LEU A 304 0.39 -0.90 -34.13
C LEU A 304 1.78 -0.32 -34.44
N ARG A 305 2.01 0.08 -35.71
CA ARG A 305 3.26 0.73 -36.10
C ARG A 305 3.51 2.01 -35.32
N GLU A 306 2.48 2.83 -35.13
CA GLU A 306 2.62 4.09 -34.39
C GLU A 306 2.95 3.83 -32.92
N LYS A 307 2.31 2.83 -32.27
CA LYS A 307 2.69 2.39 -30.92
C LYS A 307 4.16 1.96 -30.84
N GLY A 308 4.64 1.15 -31.80
CA GLY A 308 6.05 0.74 -31.84
C GLY A 308 7.01 1.92 -32.00
N LYS A 309 6.65 2.90 -32.83
CA LYS A 309 7.43 4.16 -32.98
C LYS A 309 7.44 4.97 -31.70
N GLN A 310 6.30 5.08 -31.01
CA GLN A 310 6.18 5.80 -29.74
C GLN A 310 7.09 5.22 -28.66
N LEU A 311 7.23 3.89 -28.58
CA LEU A 311 8.16 3.24 -27.64
C LEU A 311 9.62 3.67 -27.90
N ILE A 312 10.06 3.66 -29.16
CA ILE A 312 11.41 4.10 -29.52
C ILE A 312 11.58 5.62 -29.30
N GLN A 313 10.57 6.41 -29.59
CA GLN A 313 10.61 7.85 -29.32
C GLN A 313 10.64 8.16 -27.82
N LYS A 314 9.92 7.37 -27.03
CA LYS A 314 9.95 7.46 -25.56
C LYS A 314 11.36 7.19 -25.02
N LEU A 315 12.00 6.11 -25.47
CA LEU A 315 13.40 5.82 -25.11
C LEU A 315 14.33 6.98 -25.48
N LYS A 316 14.14 7.56 -26.68
CA LYS A 316 14.94 8.71 -27.13
C LYS A 316 14.75 9.91 -26.21
N ASN A 317 13.53 10.24 -25.83
CA ASN A 317 13.22 11.43 -25.04
C ASN A 317 13.63 11.28 -23.56
N GLU A 318 13.42 10.11 -22.98
CA GLU A 318 13.63 9.87 -21.55
C GLU A 318 15.09 9.47 -21.25
N LEU A 319 15.62 8.46 -21.93
CA LEU A 319 16.92 7.88 -21.60
C LEU A 319 18.05 8.41 -22.50
N PHE A 320 17.78 8.66 -23.77
CA PHE A 320 18.79 9.02 -24.78
C PHE A 320 18.67 10.46 -25.30
N SER A 321 18.04 11.36 -24.55
CA SER A 321 17.91 12.79 -24.91
C SER A 321 19.22 13.56 -24.79
N ARG A 322 20.18 13.07 -24.01
CA ARG A 322 21.47 13.70 -23.73
C ARG A 322 22.63 12.76 -24.07
N LYS A 323 23.76 13.36 -24.47
CA LYS A 323 24.99 12.60 -24.72
C LYS A 323 25.48 11.88 -23.44
N PRO A 324 26.10 10.69 -23.57
CA PRO A 324 26.64 9.94 -22.44
C PRO A 324 27.55 10.76 -21.51
N GLU A 325 28.41 11.63 -22.10
CA GLU A 325 29.31 12.47 -21.31
C GLU A 325 28.56 13.53 -20.49
N THR A 326 27.47 14.07 -21.04
CA THR A 326 26.61 15.03 -20.36
C THR A 326 25.89 14.36 -19.20
N PHE A 327 25.38 13.14 -19.43
CA PHE A 327 24.74 12.33 -18.40
C PHE A 327 25.67 12.07 -17.21
N LEU A 328 26.93 11.65 -17.48
CA LEU A 328 27.94 11.44 -16.43
C LEU A 328 28.31 12.73 -15.69
N ARG A 329 28.37 13.87 -16.40
CA ARG A 329 28.62 15.17 -15.77
C ARG A 329 27.48 15.53 -14.83
N ASP A 330 26.23 15.42 -15.30
CA ASP A 330 25.03 15.74 -14.52
C ASP A 330 24.95 14.85 -13.27
N LEU A 331 25.27 13.56 -13.36
CA LEU A 331 25.36 12.67 -12.20
C LEU A 331 26.43 13.15 -11.19
N ARG A 332 27.62 13.52 -11.63
CA ARG A 332 28.66 14.04 -10.74
C ARG A 332 28.23 15.34 -10.05
N GLU A 333 27.53 16.22 -10.77
CA GLU A 333 27.00 17.47 -10.23
C GLU A 333 25.89 17.22 -9.18
N MET A 334 25.12 16.12 -9.32
CA MET A 334 24.09 15.73 -8.36
C MET A 334 24.64 15.15 -7.06
N LYS A 335 25.90 14.70 -7.02
CA LYS A 335 26.46 14.09 -5.80
C LYS A 335 26.39 15.01 -4.59
N LYS A 336 26.78 16.27 -4.74
CA LYS A 336 26.80 17.24 -3.65
C LYS A 336 25.41 17.63 -3.13
N PRO A 337 24.39 17.91 -3.98
CA PRO A 337 23.01 18.00 -3.56
C PRO A 337 22.50 16.78 -2.78
N VAL A 338 22.87 15.55 -3.21
CA VAL A 338 22.48 14.33 -2.51
C VAL A 338 23.18 14.21 -1.15
N GLU A 339 24.45 14.61 -1.01
CA GLU A 339 25.14 14.70 0.28
C GLU A 339 24.44 15.67 1.23
N THR A 340 23.96 16.80 0.72
CA THR A 340 23.17 17.78 1.49
C THR A 340 21.82 17.20 1.91
N LEU A 341 21.10 16.53 1.00
CA LEU A 341 19.85 15.83 1.34
C LEU A 341 20.08 14.79 2.44
N VAL A 342 21.12 13.98 2.35
CA VAL A 342 21.48 13.02 3.41
C VAL A 342 21.73 13.71 4.75
N SER A 343 22.37 14.87 4.74
CA SER A 343 22.56 15.67 5.95
C SER A 343 21.22 16.15 6.53
N LEU A 344 20.29 16.59 5.67
CA LEU A 344 18.95 17.03 6.11
C LEU A 344 18.14 15.85 6.69
N VAL A 345 18.20 14.68 6.07
CA VAL A 345 17.56 13.46 6.58
C VAL A 345 18.08 13.10 7.98
N ARG A 346 19.40 13.19 8.20
CA ARG A 346 19.99 12.95 9.53
C ARG A 346 19.54 13.95 10.56
N LYS A 347 19.52 15.23 10.22
CA LYS A 347 19.02 16.30 11.12
C LYS A 347 17.57 16.09 11.47
N PHE A 348 16.74 15.75 10.48
CA PHE A 348 15.34 15.38 10.71
C PHE A 348 15.22 14.19 11.66
N ALA A 349 15.98 13.11 11.41
CA ALA A 349 15.98 11.92 12.25
C ALA A 349 16.36 12.22 13.70
N GLU A 350 17.41 13.03 13.91
CA GLU A 350 17.84 13.48 15.24
C GLU A 350 16.78 14.33 15.95
N LYS A 351 16.19 15.30 15.24
CA LYS A 351 15.15 16.18 15.79
C LYS A 351 13.90 15.41 16.15
N PHE A 352 13.43 14.55 15.25
CA PHE A 352 12.24 13.71 15.46
C PHE A 352 12.45 12.73 16.61
N ALA A 353 13.64 12.09 16.72
CA ALA A 353 13.99 11.22 17.83
C ALA A 353 14.03 12.00 19.17
N ALA A 354 14.56 13.24 19.19
CA ALA A 354 14.58 14.08 20.37
C ALA A 354 13.16 14.43 20.84
N LEU A 355 12.28 14.84 19.94
CA LEU A 355 10.88 15.15 20.25
C LEU A 355 10.13 13.91 20.79
N LYS A 356 10.34 12.74 20.18
CA LYS A 356 9.77 11.48 20.69
C LYS A 356 10.29 11.15 22.09
N LYS A 357 11.60 11.29 22.33
CA LYS A 357 12.21 11.04 23.66
C LYS A 357 11.66 12.01 24.71
N GLU A 358 11.55 13.28 24.42
CA GLU A 358 11.01 14.31 25.32
C GLU A 358 9.58 13.99 25.77
N ARG A 359 8.76 13.47 24.86
CA ARG A 359 7.34 13.14 25.10
C ARG A 359 7.11 11.70 25.51
N ALA A 360 8.17 10.90 25.74
CA ALA A 360 8.13 9.47 26.04
C ALA A 360 7.29 8.67 24.99
N LEU A 361 7.57 8.90 23.71
CA LEU A 361 6.90 8.30 22.56
C LEU A 361 7.84 7.39 21.77
N ALA A 362 7.29 6.36 21.13
CA ALA A 362 7.97 5.53 20.16
C ALA A 362 7.01 5.15 19.02
N ASP A 363 7.47 5.19 17.78
CA ASP A 363 6.73 4.67 16.63
C ASP A 363 7.06 3.19 16.38
N PHE A 364 6.37 2.57 15.41
CA PHE A 364 6.58 1.15 15.09
C PHE A 364 7.99 0.85 14.60
N SER A 365 8.61 1.77 13.84
CA SER A 365 9.99 1.62 13.39
C SER A 365 10.97 1.67 14.56
N ASP A 366 10.71 2.53 15.57
CA ASP A 366 11.51 2.57 16.78
C ASP A 366 11.47 1.23 17.54
N LEU A 367 10.30 0.59 17.61
CA LEU A 367 10.20 -0.73 18.26
C LEU A 367 11.13 -1.76 17.61
N GLU A 368 11.20 -1.79 16.28
CA GLU A 368 12.09 -2.69 15.55
C GLU A 368 13.56 -2.35 15.82
N HIS A 369 13.94 -1.08 15.71
CA HIS A 369 15.32 -0.65 15.91
C HIS A 369 15.78 -0.76 17.38
N PHE A 370 14.93 -0.47 18.36
CA PHE A 370 15.24 -0.67 19.77
C PHE A 370 15.42 -2.16 20.09
N CYS A 371 14.53 -3.00 19.55
CA CYS A 371 14.66 -4.44 19.68
C CYS A 371 15.98 -4.94 19.07
N MET A 372 16.32 -4.47 17.88
CA MET A 372 17.55 -4.82 17.20
C MET A 372 18.78 -4.33 17.97
N ALA A 373 18.77 -3.11 18.53
CA ALA A 373 19.86 -2.57 19.34
C ALA A 373 20.07 -3.34 20.67
N ILE A 374 18.98 -3.90 21.24
CA ILE A 374 19.05 -4.78 22.39
C ILE A 374 19.64 -6.14 22.02
N LEU A 375 19.21 -6.72 20.90
CA LEU A 375 19.58 -8.07 20.49
C LEU A 375 20.91 -8.14 19.73
N GLY A 376 21.33 -7.07 19.06
CA GLY A 376 22.50 -7.07 18.21
C GLY A 376 23.38 -5.83 18.39
N LYS A 377 24.65 -5.99 18.03
CA LYS A 377 25.63 -4.89 17.96
C LYS A 377 26.36 -4.97 16.64
N PHE A 378 26.46 -3.84 15.92
CA PHE A 378 27.25 -3.78 14.71
C PHE A 378 28.74 -3.78 15.04
N ASP A 379 29.48 -4.69 14.42
CA ASP A 379 30.94 -4.67 14.42
C ASP A 379 31.42 -3.47 13.58
N PRO A 380 32.25 -2.58 14.12
CA PRO A 380 32.65 -1.35 13.43
C PRO A 380 33.51 -1.60 12.17
N GLU A 381 34.24 -2.72 12.11
CA GLU A 381 35.15 -3.02 10.99
C GLU A 381 34.42 -3.74 9.85
N THR A 382 33.57 -4.70 10.20
CA THR A 382 32.90 -5.56 9.23
C THR A 382 31.47 -5.13 8.90
N ASN A 383 30.90 -4.20 9.68
CA ASN A 383 29.48 -3.80 9.64
C ASN A 383 28.51 -4.99 9.74
N ARG A 384 28.96 -6.09 10.37
CA ARG A 384 28.11 -7.26 10.66
C ARG A 384 27.40 -7.08 11.98
N LEU A 385 26.17 -7.55 12.04
CA LEU A 385 25.35 -7.53 13.23
C LEU A 385 25.65 -8.79 14.07
N GLU A 386 26.23 -8.61 15.25
CA GLU A 386 26.58 -9.70 16.17
C GLU A 386 25.59 -9.82 17.31
N PRO A 387 25.21 -11.04 17.74
CA PRO A 387 24.25 -11.25 18.81
C PRO A 387 24.80 -10.82 20.18
N THR A 388 23.99 -10.13 20.97
CA THR A 388 24.25 -9.76 22.35
C THR A 388 23.87 -10.90 23.32
N GLU A 389 24.13 -10.74 24.63
CA GLU A 389 23.65 -11.65 25.66
C GLU A 389 22.13 -11.77 25.68
N ALA A 390 21.40 -10.71 25.35
CA ALA A 390 19.94 -10.74 25.22
C ALA A 390 19.49 -11.62 24.05
N ALA A 391 20.18 -11.58 22.92
CA ALA A 391 19.92 -12.48 21.80
C ALA A 391 20.24 -13.94 22.17
N LEU A 392 21.39 -14.19 22.82
CA LEU A 392 21.77 -15.52 23.30
C LEU A 392 20.75 -16.11 24.29
N TYR A 393 20.13 -15.26 25.14
CA TYR A 393 19.00 -15.67 25.97
C TYR A 393 17.84 -16.21 25.13
N TYR A 394 17.41 -15.51 24.08
CA TYR A 394 16.32 -15.95 23.21
C TYR A 394 16.69 -17.15 22.33
N GLN A 395 17.92 -17.23 21.83
CA GLN A 395 18.45 -18.41 21.14
C GLN A 395 18.38 -19.67 22.00
N LYS A 396 18.63 -19.53 23.31
CA LYS A 396 18.51 -20.64 24.27
C LYS A 396 17.05 -20.96 24.59
N LYS A 397 16.20 -19.94 24.73
CA LYS A 397 14.77 -20.07 25.04
C LYS A 397 14.02 -20.74 23.91
N PHE A 398 14.16 -20.24 22.68
CA PHE A 398 13.35 -20.71 21.58
C PHE A 398 13.92 -21.98 20.93
N LYS A 399 13.15 -23.05 21.00
CA LYS A 399 13.44 -24.33 20.33
C LYS A 399 13.17 -24.22 18.84
N GLU A 400 12.19 -23.40 18.45
CA GLU A 400 11.88 -23.07 17.06
C GLU A 400 11.30 -21.68 16.96
N VAL A 401 11.66 -20.99 15.85
CA VAL A 401 11.12 -19.70 15.43
C VAL A 401 10.27 -19.96 14.18
N LEU A 402 8.98 -19.69 14.25
CA LEU A 402 8.02 -19.93 13.18
C LEU A 402 7.49 -18.60 12.67
N VAL A 403 7.58 -18.37 11.36
CA VAL A 403 7.15 -17.11 10.71
C VAL A 403 6.10 -17.42 9.66
N ASP A 404 4.93 -16.86 9.82
CA ASP A 404 3.84 -16.90 8.82
C ASP A 404 3.92 -15.67 7.92
N GLU A 405 3.53 -15.81 6.66
CA GLU A 405 3.58 -14.78 5.60
C GLU A 405 4.99 -14.14 5.47
N TYR A 406 6.02 -14.99 5.43
CA TYR A 406 7.43 -14.55 5.41
C TYR A 406 7.79 -13.62 4.25
N GLN A 407 7.06 -13.65 3.12
CA GLN A 407 7.26 -12.76 1.99
C GLN A 407 6.99 -11.28 2.30
N ASP A 408 6.31 -10.99 3.41
CA ASP A 408 5.97 -9.62 3.83
C ASP A 408 6.93 -9.06 4.89
N THR A 409 8.06 -9.75 5.13
CA THR A 409 9.10 -9.37 6.08
C THR A 409 10.01 -8.28 5.47
N ASN A 410 10.40 -7.27 6.27
CA ASN A 410 11.41 -6.28 5.89
C ASN A 410 12.82 -6.68 6.39
N MET A 411 13.85 -5.92 5.98
CA MET A 411 15.25 -6.20 6.32
C MET A 411 15.54 -6.12 7.83
N VAL A 412 14.88 -5.21 8.55
CA VAL A 412 15.06 -5.06 10.02
C VAL A 412 14.45 -6.25 10.75
N GLN A 413 13.24 -6.64 10.36
CA GLN A 413 12.53 -7.80 10.91
C GLN A 413 13.32 -9.10 10.66
N GLU A 414 13.85 -9.28 9.44
CA GLU A 414 14.73 -10.41 9.13
C GLU A 414 15.97 -10.43 10.06
N SER A 415 16.61 -9.26 10.27
CA SER A 415 17.75 -9.16 11.16
C SER A 415 17.41 -9.55 12.60
N ILE A 416 16.25 -9.13 13.11
CA ILE A 416 15.74 -9.53 14.42
C ILE A 416 15.54 -11.06 14.50
N LEU A 417 14.92 -11.66 13.47
CA LEU A 417 14.70 -13.10 13.39
C LEU A 417 16.03 -13.87 13.37
N GLN A 418 17.01 -13.39 12.61
CA GLN A 418 18.35 -13.98 12.54
C GLN A 418 19.10 -13.89 13.88
N LEU A 419 18.89 -12.83 14.68
CA LEU A 419 19.50 -12.69 16.01
C LEU A 419 18.89 -13.63 17.05
N VAL A 420 17.63 -14.01 16.95
CA VAL A 420 16.94 -14.86 17.94
C VAL A 420 16.91 -16.34 17.57
N LYS A 421 17.16 -16.69 16.29
CA LYS A 421 17.29 -18.09 15.87
C LYS A 421 18.62 -18.70 16.30
N ARG A 422 18.73 -20.02 16.27
CA ARG A 422 19.96 -20.77 16.51
C ARG A 422 20.56 -21.32 15.23
N GLY A 423 21.86 -21.52 15.25
CA GLY A 423 22.61 -22.18 14.17
C GLY A 423 22.61 -21.43 12.85
N GLY A 424 23.22 -22.04 11.85
CA GLY A 424 23.20 -21.60 10.46
C GLY A 424 21.91 -22.05 9.74
N GLU A 425 21.95 -22.07 8.42
CA GLU A 425 20.81 -22.54 7.61
C GLU A 425 20.71 -24.07 7.61
N ALA A 426 21.85 -24.76 7.61
CA ALA A 426 21.94 -26.21 7.59
C ALA A 426 21.65 -26.90 8.93
N ASP A 427 21.77 -26.17 10.03
CA ASP A 427 21.59 -26.66 11.42
C ASP A 427 20.70 -25.74 12.27
N GLY A 428 19.93 -24.88 11.62
CA GLY A 428 19.10 -23.85 12.24
C GLY A 428 17.75 -24.34 12.77
N ASN A 429 16.98 -23.40 13.29
CA ASN A 429 15.65 -23.64 13.85
C ASN A 429 14.59 -22.64 13.38
N LEU A 430 14.79 -22.01 12.22
CA LEU A 430 13.85 -21.07 11.62
C LEU A 430 12.92 -21.80 10.65
N PHE A 431 11.61 -21.70 10.86
CA PHE A 431 10.58 -22.25 10.00
C PHE A 431 9.77 -21.11 9.37
N MET A 432 9.90 -20.93 8.08
CA MET A 432 9.29 -19.85 7.32
C MET A 432 8.22 -20.39 6.40
N VAL A 433 7.04 -19.79 6.42
CA VAL A 433 5.94 -20.13 5.51
C VAL A 433 5.52 -18.87 4.77
N GLY A 434 5.35 -18.96 3.46
CA GLY A 434 4.91 -17.81 2.66
C GLY A 434 4.63 -18.17 1.21
N ASP A 435 4.17 -17.19 0.47
CA ASP A 435 4.00 -17.25 -0.98
C ASP A 435 4.44 -15.91 -1.58
N VAL A 436 5.58 -15.89 -2.24
CA VAL A 436 6.10 -14.66 -2.85
C VAL A 436 5.14 -14.06 -3.88
N LYS A 437 4.30 -14.89 -4.54
CA LYS A 437 3.26 -14.43 -5.47
C LYS A 437 2.13 -13.64 -4.77
N GLN A 438 2.04 -13.72 -3.44
CA GLN A 438 1.10 -12.97 -2.59
C GLN A 438 1.76 -11.78 -1.87
N SER A 439 2.99 -11.41 -2.23
CA SER A 439 3.64 -10.22 -1.70
C SER A 439 2.97 -8.95 -2.23
N ILE A 440 2.17 -8.29 -1.38
CA ILE A 440 1.40 -7.07 -1.71
C ILE A 440 1.76 -5.90 -0.79
N TYR A 441 2.79 -6.05 0.07
CA TYR A 441 3.17 -5.04 1.05
C TYR A 441 4.52 -4.36 0.75
N ARG A 442 4.99 -4.40 -0.51
CA ARG A 442 6.21 -3.68 -0.92
C ARG A 442 6.10 -2.16 -0.65
N PHE A 443 4.91 -1.58 -0.75
CA PHE A 443 4.66 -0.18 -0.37
C PHE A 443 4.84 0.10 1.14
N ARG A 444 4.87 -0.95 1.98
CA ARG A 444 5.26 -0.90 3.40
C ARG A 444 6.71 -1.35 3.63
N LEU A 445 7.51 -1.31 2.58
CA LEU A 445 8.92 -1.66 2.58
C LEU A 445 9.21 -3.14 2.93
N ALA A 446 8.23 -4.04 2.70
CA ALA A 446 8.49 -5.48 2.67
C ALA A 446 9.49 -5.80 1.55
N GLU A 447 10.39 -6.77 1.80
CA GLU A 447 11.47 -7.15 0.89
C GLU A 447 11.30 -8.61 0.40
N PRO A 448 10.53 -8.84 -0.68
CA PRO A 448 10.29 -10.18 -1.22
C PRO A 448 11.56 -10.92 -1.64
N LYS A 449 12.63 -10.17 -1.93
CA LYS A 449 13.92 -10.74 -2.26
C LYS A 449 14.48 -11.62 -1.14
N LEU A 450 14.17 -11.33 0.14
CA LEU A 450 14.55 -12.19 1.27
C LEU A 450 13.99 -13.61 1.13
N PHE A 451 12.75 -13.72 0.65
CA PHE A 451 12.12 -15.01 0.36
C PHE A 451 12.77 -15.67 -0.87
N LEU A 452 12.93 -14.92 -1.97
CA LEU A 452 13.48 -15.43 -3.23
C LEU A 452 14.91 -15.91 -3.09
N ASP A 453 15.77 -15.17 -2.38
CA ASP A 453 17.16 -15.57 -2.15
C ASP A 453 17.23 -16.92 -1.41
N LYS A 454 16.38 -17.14 -0.40
CA LYS A 454 16.29 -18.43 0.29
C LYS A 454 15.67 -19.50 -0.60
N TYR A 455 14.61 -19.15 -1.38
CA TYR A 455 13.94 -20.07 -2.30
C TYR A 455 14.91 -20.65 -3.35
N HIS A 456 15.83 -19.86 -3.87
CA HIS A 456 16.85 -20.29 -4.82
C HIS A 456 18.01 -21.04 -4.16
N ARG A 457 18.39 -20.65 -2.93
CA ARG A 457 19.54 -21.23 -2.23
C ARG A 457 19.22 -22.53 -1.49
N PHE A 458 18.02 -22.62 -0.89
CA PHE A 458 17.60 -23.82 -0.15
C PHE A 458 17.30 -24.97 -1.10
N ARG A 459 17.65 -26.19 -0.65
CA ARG A 459 17.50 -27.41 -1.44
C ARG A 459 16.33 -28.26 -0.96
N ARG A 460 15.76 -29.05 -1.86
CA ARG A 460 14.67 -30.00 -1.53
C ARG A 460 15.12 -31.17 -0.66
N ASP A 461 16.41 -31.51 -0.70
CA ASP A 461 17.04 -32.53 0.16
C ASP A 461 17.57 -31.95 1.48
N GLY A 462 17.70 -30.63 1.59
CA GLY A 462 18.20 -29.92 2.76
C GLY A 462 19.72 -30.11 3.02
N MET A 463 20.46 -30.71 2.09
CA MET A 463 21.89 -30.95 2.27
C MET A 463 22.68 -29.66 2.07
N GLU A 464 23.59 -29.36 2.98
CA GLU A 464 24.49 -28.17 2.94
C GLU A 464 23.82 -26.80 2.95
N SER A 465 22.48 -26.77 3.03
CA SER A 465 21.68 -25.54 3.06
C SER A 465 20.40 -25.76 3.87
N GLY A 466 19.51 -24.77 3.94
CA GLY A 466 18.16 -24.94 4.46
C GLY A 466 17.30 -25.84 3.56
N LEU A 467 16.20 -26.33 4.09
CA LEU A 467 15.24 -27.21 3.40
C LEU A 467 14.13 -26.40 2.73
N LYS A 468 13.95 -26.59 1.40
CA LYS A 468 12.81 -26.06 0.64
C LYS A 468 11.71 -27.10 0.49
N ILE A 469 10.46 -26.71 0.73
CA ILE A 469 9.27 -27.52 0.55
C ILE A 469 8.24 -26.70 -0.22
N ASP A 470 7.73 -27.25 -1.33
CA ASP A 470 6.72 -26.60 -2.16
C ASP A 470 5.33 -27.21 -1.88
N LEU A 471 4.35 -26.38 -1.48
CA LEU A 471 2.94 -26.77 -1.30
C LEU A 471 2.09 -26.19 -2.43
N SER A 472 1.94 -26.91 -3.53
CA SER A 472 1.23 -26.45 -4.74
C SER A 472 -0.28 -26.79 -4.77
N GLN A 473 -0.76 -27.70 -3.90
CA GLN A 473 -2.17 -28.09 -3.89
C GLN A 473 -3.04 -27.05 -3.18
N ASN A 474 -4.12 -26.63 -3.85
CA ASN A 474 -5.10 -25.71 -3.30
C ASN A 474 -6.35 -26.47 -2.81
N PHE A 475 -6.66 -26.31 -1.52
CA PHE A 475 -7.81 -26.92 -0.86
C PHE A 475 -8.98 -25.93 -0.63
N ARG A 476 -8.88 -24.72 -1.18
CA ARG A 476 -9.85 -23.64 -0.99
C ARG A 476 -10.80 -23.48 -2.17
N SER A 477 -10.28 -23.52 -3.38
CA SER A 477 -10.99 -23.10 -4.59
C SER A 477 -11.36 -24.27 -5.49
N ARG A 478 -12.40 -24.09 -6.30
CA ARG A 478 -12.75 -25.00 -7.37
C ARG A 478 -11.69 -24.96 -8.49
N LYS A 479 -11.62 -26.06 -9.27
CA LYS A 479 -10.65 -26.21 -10.34
C LYS A 479 -10.72 -25.09 -11.38
N GLU A 480 -11.93 -24.67 -11.75
CA GLU A 480 -12.17 -23.63 -12.76
C GLU A 480 -11.53 -22.27 -12.35
N ILE A 481 -11.56 -21.94 -11.07
CA ILE A 481 -10.91 -20.70 -10.55
C ILE A 481 -9.38 -20.84 -10.64
N LEU A 482 -8.85 -22.03 -10.32
CA LEU A 482 -7.41 -22.29 -10.40
C LEU A 482 -6.93 -22.26 -11.85
N ASP A 483 -7.68 -22.85 -12.76
CA ASP A 483 -7.38 -22.86 -14.20
C ASP A 483 -7.38 -21.45 -14.77
N GLY A 484 -8.38 -20.62 -14.42
CA GLY A 484 -8.46 -19.21 -14.83
C GLY A 484 -7.29 -18.40 -14.29
N THR A 485 -6.93 -18.59 -13.02
CA THR A 485 -5.78 -17.93 -12.40
C THR A 485 -4.48 -18.36 -13.10
N ASN A 486 -4.26 -19.66 -13.27
CA ASN A 486 -3.09 -20.19 -13.97
C ASN A 486 -2.97 -19.65 -15.39
N PHE A 487 -4.10 -19.59 -16.13
CA PHE A 487 -4.13 -19.06 -17.49
C PHE A 487 -3.61 -17.64 -17.59
N ILE A 488 -4.01 -16.76 -16.66
CA ILE A 488 -3.56 -15.37 -16.64
C ILE A 488 -2.08 -15.29 -16.24
N PHE A 489 -1.70 -15.91 -15.11
CA PHE A 489 -0.36 -15.77 -14.57
C PHE A 489 0.73 -16.41 -15.42
N LYS A 490 0.42 -17.47 -16.18
CA LYS A 490 1.34 -18.04 -17.20
C LYS A 490 1.69 -17.04 -18.31
N GLN A 491 0.85 -16.02 -18.53
CA GLN A 491 1.08 -15.02 -19.58
C GLN A 491 1.79 -13.78 -19.07
N ILE A 492 1.60 -13.41 -17.78
CA ILE A 492 2.06 -12.11 -17.25
C ILE A 492 3.15 -12.24 -16.20
N MET A 493 3.47 -13.43 -15.70
CA MET A 493 4.47 -13.62 -14.64
C MET A 493 5.66 -14.41 -15.15
N ASP A 494 6.82 -13.76 -15.15
CA ASP A 494 8.11 -14.35 -15.48
C ASP A 494 9.19 -13.92 -14.48
N GLU A 495 10.40 -14.43 -14.60
CA GLU A 495 11.53 -14.10 -13.72
C GLU A 495 11.97 -12.63 -13.80
N TYR A 496 11.64 -11.94 -14.90
CA TYR A 496 12.13 -10.59 -15.15
C TYR A 496 11.19 -9.52 -14.60
N VAL A 497 9.87 -9.69 -14.82
CA VAL A 497 8.85 -8.71 -14.41
C VAL A 497 8.18 -9.15 -13.12
N GLY A 498 7.85 -10.45 -12.99
CA GLY A 498 7.24 -11.04 -11.82
C GLY A 498 8.21 -11.48 -10.74
N GLU A 499 9.53 -11.40 -11.01
CA GLU A 499 10.62 -11.83 -10.12
C GLU A 499 10.62 -13.36 -9.83
N ILE A 500 9.66 -14.10 -10.36
CA ILE A 500 9.54 -15.57 -10.26
C ILE A 500 8.91 -16.14 -11.53
N ALA A 501 9.47 -17.26 -12.03
CA ALA A 501 8.87 -18.01 -13.11
C ALA A 501 7.55 -18.65 -12.68
N TYR A 502 6.51 -18.56 -13.51
CA TYR A 502 5.24 -19.25 -13.28
C TYR A 502 5.26 -20.63 -13.98
N ASP A 503 6.10 -21.51 -13.44
CA ASP A 503 6.30 -22.89 -13.92
C ASP A 503 5.36 -23.90 -13.24
N GLU A 504 5.58 -25.20 -13.47
CA GLU A 504 4.80 -26.27 -12.86
C GLU A 504 4.84 -26.27 -11.31
N SER A 505 5.87 -25.72 -10.70
CA SER A 505 6.01 -25.62 -9.24
C SER A 505 5.21 -24.45 -8.65
N ALA A 506 5.04 -23.38 -9.43
CA ALA A 506 4.26 -22.20 -9.09
C ALA A 506 2.76 -22.37 -9.38
N GLU A 507 2.42 -23.28 -10.29
CA GLU A 507 1.05 -23.55 -10.75
C GLU A 507 0.15 -24.06 -9.62
N LEU A 508 -1.07 -23.51 -9.55
CA LEU A 508 -2.08 -23.93 -8.58
C LEU A 508 -2.71 -25.26 -9.01
N LYS A 509 -2.64 -26.28 -8.16
CA LYS A 509 -3.19 -27.60 -8.42
C LYS A 509 -4.41 -27.89 -7.55
N PRO A 510 -5.52 -28.42 -8.09
CA PRO A 510 -6.71 -28.70 -7.29
C PRO A 510 -6.43 -29.82 -6.26
N GLY A 511 -6.69 -29.51 -4.98
CA GLY A 511 -6.59 -30.46 -3.85
C GLY A 511 -7.93 -30.72 -3.15
N ALA A 512 -8.92 -29.84 -3.34
CA ALA A 512 -10.25 -29.98 -2.74
C ALA A 512 -11.20 -30.77 -3.66
N ALA A 513 -12.01 -31.63 -3.05
CA ALA A 513 -13.11 -32.30 -3.73
C ALA A 513 -14.38 -31.45 -3.65
N TYR A 514 -14.78 -30.86 -4.77
CA TYR A 514 -16.05 -30.18 -4.92
C TYR A 514 -17.07 -31.05 -5.66
N PRO A 515 -18.38 -30.89 -5.40
CA PRO A 515 -19.42 -31.54 -6.18
C PRO A 515 -19.31 -31.19 -7.66
N GLN A 516 -19.54 -32.17 -8.53
CA GLN A 516 -19.64 -31.93 -9.97
C GLN A 516 -21.10 -31.54 -10.33
N ASP A 517 -21.51 -30.36 -9.85
CA ASP A 517 -22.87 -29.85 -9.99
C ASP A 517 -23.03 -28.85 -11.16
N GLY A 518 -22.16 -28.94 -12.13
CA GLY A 518 -22.08 -28.11 -13.34
C GLY A 518 -20.83 -27.20 -13.36
N PRO A 519 -20.50 -26.62 -14.52
CA PRO A 519 -19.36 -25.73 -14.68
C PRO A 519 -19.58 -24.43 -13.90
N ARG A 520 -18.50 -23.92 -13.32
CA ARG A 520 -18.43 -22.61 -12.63
C ARG A 520 -17.31 -21.79 -13.24
N PRO A 521 -17.45 -21.35 -14.51
CA PRO A 521 -16.37 -20.65 -15.21
C PRO A 521 -16.06 -19.30 -14.56
N VAL A 522 -14.85 -18.83 -14.80
CA VAL A 522 -14.50 -17.42 -14.58
C VAL A 522 -15.20 -16.59 -15.65
N GLU A 523 -15.99 -15.61 -15.24
CA GLU A 523 -16.73 -14.73 -16.14
C GLU A 523 -16.01 -13.38 -16.24
N VAL A 524 -15.92 -12.84 -17.46
CA VAL A 524 -15.38 -11.49 -17.73
C VAL A 524 -16.50 -10.65 -18.31
N ALA A 525 -16.82 -9.56 -17.63
CA ALA A 525 -17.78 -8.58 -18.10
C ALA A 525 -17.03 -7.36 -18.65
N LEU A 526 -17.31 -6.98 -19.91
CA LEU A 526 -16.79 -5.79 -20.55
C LEU A 526 -17.90 -4.75 -20.63
N LEU A 527 -17.72 -3.63 -19.96
CA LEU A 527 -18.64 -2.50 -20.02
C LEU A 527 -18.13 -1.54 -21.09
N HIS A 528 -18.91 -1.33 -22.13
CA HIS A 528 -18.64 -0.31 -23.15
C HIS A 528 -19.15 1.02 -22.67
N THR A 529 -18.28 1.99 -22.55
CA THR A 529 -18.58 3.36 -22.11
C THR A 529 -18.64 4.36 -23.26
N ASP A 530 -18.57 3.89 -24.51
CA ASP A 530 -18.74 4.75 -25.67
C ASP A 530 -20.15 5.37 -25.59
N GLY A 531 -20.20 6.59 -25.06
CA GLY A 531 -21.35 7.46 -25.19
C GLY A 531 -21.64 7.58 -26.68
N GLY A 532 -22.85 7.23 -27.11
CA GLY A 532 -23.25 7.49 -28.47
C GLY A 532 -22.95 8.93 -28.79
N ASP A 533 -22.55 9.19 -30.03
CA ASP A 533 -22.39 10.52 -30.64
C ASP A 533 -23.68 11.35 -30.53
N GLU A 534 -24.09 11.70 -29.33
CA GLU A 534 -24.94 12.86 -29.11
C GLU A 534 -24.00 14.06 -29.05
N GLU A 535 -23.81 14.71 -30.20
CA GLU A 535 -23.25 16.05 -30.21
C GLU A 535 -23.94 16.87 -29.12
N PRO A 536 -23.21 17.52 -28.21
CA PRO A 536 -23.83 18.38 -27.21
C PRO A 536 -24.58 19.46 -27.97
N ASP A 537 -25.90 19.50 -27.74
CA ASP A 537 -26.80 20.50 -28.29
C ASP A 537 -26.20 21.89 -28.06
N ALA A 538 -25.75 22.53 -29.15
CA ALA A 538 -25.04 23.80 -29.16
C ALA A 538 -26.02 24.93 -28.78
N GLY A 539 -26.44 24.98 -27.54
CA GLY A 539 -27.44 25.93 -27.02
C GLY A 539 -27.25 26.35 -25.56
N GLY A 540 -26.03 26.53 -25.13
CA GLY A 540 -25.76 27.05 -23.79
C GLY A 540 -24.43 27.81 -23.73
N ASN A 541 -24.49 29.15 -23.86
CA ASN A 541 -23.38 30.04 -23.56
C ASN A 541 -23.03 29.94 -22.06
N GLY A 542 -22.11 29.04 -21.72
CA GLY A 542 -21.44 28.99 -20.42
C GLY A 542 -19.96 28.74 -20.69
N GLU A 543 -19.13 29.72 -20.37
CA GLU A 543 -17.68 29.58 -20.36
C GLU A 543 -17.27 28.47 -19.37
N GLU A 544 -17.12 27.24 -19.84
CA GLU A 544 -16.51 26.15 -19.08
C GLU A 544 -14.98 26.24 -19.18
N ASN A 545 -14.39 27.05 -18.30
CA ASN A 545 -12.99 26.93 -17.93
C ASN A 545 -12.84 25.75 -16.92
N GLY A 546 -13.15 24.53 -17.33
CA GLY A 546 -12.82 23.33 -16.58
C GLY A 546 -11.41 22.88 -16.98
N ASN A 547 -10.52 22.67 -15.99
CA ASN A 547 -9.23 22.03 -16.22
C ASN A 547 -9.45 20.61 -16.78
N GLU A 548 -8.54 20.13 -17.65
CA GLU A 548 -8.57 18.74 -18.16
C GLU A 548 -8.67 17.70 -17.04
N GLU A 549 -8.08 17.98 -15.88
CA GLU A 549 -8.18 17.12 -14.67
C GLU A 549 -9.62 17.01 -14.12
N ASP A 550 -10.42 18.08 -14.18
CA ASP A 550 -11.81 18.05 -13.72
C ASP A 550 -12.74 17.28 -14.67
N LEU A 551 -12.43 17.28 -15.97
CA LEU A 551 -13.15 16.48 -16.99
C LEU A 551 -12.84 14.99 -16.82
N LEU A 552 -11.59 14.61 -16.68
CA LEU A 552 -11.16 13.23 -16.42
C LEU A 552 -11.76 12.68 -15.11
N ALA A 553 -11.78 13.50 -14.06
CA ALA A 553 -12.38 13.09 -12.79
C ALA A 553 -13.91 12.86 -12.88
N ARG A 554 -14.62 13.58 -13.76
CA ARG A 554 -16.06 13.35 -14.02
C ARG A 554 -16.28 12.08 -14.82
N GLU A 555 -15.48 11.83 -15.86
CA GLU A 555 -15.56 10.58 -16.65
C GLU A 555 -15.28 9.34 -15.77
N ASP A 556 -14.25 9.38 -14.93
CA ASP A 556 -13.93 8.32 -13.99
C ASP A 556 -15.08 8.07 -12.98
N LEU A 557 -15.74 9.13 -12.52
CA LEU A 557 -16.89 9.02 -11.60
C LEU A 557 -18.07 8.33 -12.29
N GLU A 558 -18.40 8.70 -13.53
CA GLU A 558 -19.49 8.10 -14.31
C GLU A 558 -19.20 6.62 -14.60
N GLN A 559 -17.97 6.28 -14.96
CA GLN A 559 -17.54 4.89 -15.16
C GLN A 559 -17.69 4.05 -13.87
N SER A 560 -17.26 4.58 -12.75
CA SER A 560 -17.37 3.88 -11.45
C SER A 560 -18.82 3.62 -11.04
N GLN A 561 -19.73 4.53 -11.36
CA GLN A 561 -21.17 4.35 -11.11
C GLN A 561 -21.77 3.27 -12.01
N LEU A 562 -21.37 3.21 -13.30
CA LEU A 562 -21.81 2.16 -14.22
C LEU A 562 -21.33 0.79 -13.77
N GLU A 563 -20.07 0.67 -13.34
CA GLU A 563 -19.53 -0.57 -12.78
C GLU A 563 -20.28 -0.99 -11.51
N ALA A 564 -20.52 -0.06 -10.59
CA ALA A 564 -21.26 -0.32 -9.35
C ALA A 564 -22.69 -0.82 -9.62
N LYS A 565 -23.38 -0.20 -10.59
CA LYS A 565 -24.72 -0.59 -11.02
C LYS A 565 -24.75 -1.99 -11.63
N PHE A 566 -23.80 -2.30 -12.51
CA PHE A 566 -23.68 -3.63 -13.10
C PHE A 566 -23.44 -4.71 -12.03
N VAL A 567 -22.54 -4.44 -11.08
CA VAL A 567 -22.23 -5.34 -9.96
C VAL A 567 -23.48 -5.53 -9.08
N ALA A 568 -24.22 -4.44 -8.75
CA ALA A 568 -25.45 -4.52 -7.98
C ALA A 568 -26.51 -5.38 -8.66
N GLN A 569 -26.72 -5.22 -9.98
CA GLN A 569 -27.63 -6.04 -10.76
C GLN A 569 -27.21 -7.51 -10.78
N THR A 570 -25.93 -7.79 -10.94
CA THR A 570 -25.39 -9.15 -10.92
C THR A 570 -25.62 -9.81 -9.55
N ILE A 571 -25.36 -9.09 -8.45
CA ILE A 571 -25.60 -9.59 -7.10
C ILE A 571 -27.10 -9.91 -6.90
N ARG A 572 -28.00 -9.00 -7.30
CA ARG A 572 -29.42 -9.23 -7.20
C ARG A 572 -29.85 -10.46 -7.99
N LYS A 573 -29.37 -10.60 -9.22
CA LYS A 573 -29.64 -11.78 -10.04
C LYS A 573 -29.22 -13.09 -9.33
N LEU A 574 -28.02 -13.15 -8.78
CA LEU A 574 -27.52 -14.32 -8.04
C LEU A 574 -28.41 -14.66 -6.82
N ILE A 575 -28.85 -13.66 -6.09
CA ILE A 575 -29.72 -13.83 -4.90
C ILE A 575 -31.12 -14.28 -5.31
N ASP A 576 -31.73 -13.65 -6.32
CA ASP A 576 -33.08 -13.93 -6.76
C ASP A 576 -33.20 -15.33 -7.43
N GLU A 577 -32.18 -15.73 -8.19
CA GLU A 577 -32.04 -17.06 -8.78
C GLU A 577 -31.63 -18.15 -7.75
N LYS A 578 -31.36 -17.75 -6.50
CA LYS A 578 -30.89 -18.66 -5.43
C LYS A 578 -29.66 -19.47 -5.85
N HIS A 579 -28.68 -18.79 -6.46
CA HIS A 579 -27.46 -19.42 -6.96
C HIS A 579 -26.87 -20.40 -5.93
N PRO A 580 -26.55 -21.68 -6.27
CA PRO A 580 -26.12 -22.67 -5.31
C PRO A 580 -24.66 -22.45 -4.90
N VAL A 581 -24.42 -22.37 -3.58
CA VAL A 581 -23.07 -22.31 -2.98
C VAL A 581 -22.85 -23.56 -2.14
N TYR A 582 -21.76 -24.26 -2.37
CA TYR A 582 -21.38 -25.44 -1.60
C TYR A 582 -20.79 -25.05 -0.23
N ASP A 583 -21.32 -25.65 0.81
CA ASP A 583 -20.81 -25.51 2.18
C ASP A 583 -19.97 -26.74 2.54
N PRO A 584 -18.63 -26.65 2.56
CA PRO A 584 -17.76 -27.80 2.84
C PRO A 584 -17.96 -28.38 4.25
N LYS A 585 -18.38 -27.53 5.21
CA LYS A 585 -18.63 -27.97 6.60
C LYS A 585 -19.87 -28.85 6.71
N LYS A 586 -20.87 -28.60 5.86
CA LYS A 586 -22.13 -29.35 5.83
C LYS A 586 -22.14 -30.44 4.78
N GLY A 587 -21.20 -30.40 3.81
CA GLY A 587 -21.19 -31.32 2.69
C GLY A 587 -22.39 -31.17 1.75
N ALA A 588 -23.02 -29.99 1.69
CA ALA A 588 -24.24 -29.74 0.92
C ALA A 588 -24.24 -28.33 0.33
N SER A 589 -24.94 -28.17 -0.81
CA SER A 589 -25.16 -26.86 -1.42
C SER A 589 -26.37 -26.16 -0.78
N ARG A 590 -26.29 -24.85 -0.67
CA ARG A 590 -27.37 -23.96 -0.20
C ARG A 590 -27.48 -22.72 -1.11
N PRO A 591 -28.59 -21.99 -1.09
CA PRO A 591 -28.69 -20.70 -1.77
C PRO A 591 -27.60 -19.73 -1.31
N VAL A 592 -27.09 -18.90 -2.23
CA VAL A 592 -26.16 -17.82 -1.96
C VAL A 592 -26.77 -16.79 -1.00
N GLN A 593 -25.94 -16.20 -0.17
CA GLN A 593 -26.30 -15.12 0.74
C GLN A 593 -25.32 -13.94 0.49
N TYR A 594 -25.70 -12.71 0.82
CA TYR A 594 -24.85 -11.54 0.64
C TYR A 594 -23.44 -11.70 1.25
N ARG A 595 -23.34 -12.36 2.41
CA ARG A 595 -22.07 -12.65 3.09
C ARG A 595 -21.16 -13.64 2.34
N ASP A 596 -21.64 -14.30 1.30
CA ASP A 596 -20.84 -15.19 0.47
C ASP A 596 -20.16 -14.45 -0.70
N ILE A 597 -20.48 -13.17 -0.89
CA ILE A 597 -20.03 -12.34 -2.01
C ILE A 597 -19.02 -11.33 -1.50
N VAL A 598 -17.87 -11.26 -2.17
CA VAL A 598 -16.79 -10.31 -1.88
C VAL A 598 -16.46 -9.54 -3.16
N ILE A 599 -16.28 -8.24 -3.03
CA ILE A 599 -15.85 -7.36 -4.12
C ILE A 599 -14.45 -6.88 -3.81
N LEU A 600 -13.52 -7.09 -4.75
CA LEU A 600 -12.15 -6.62 -4.68
C LEU A 600 -11.98 -5.44 -5.64
N LEU A 601 -11.48 -4.31 -5.12
CA LEU A 601 -11.20 -3.11 -5.90
C LEU A 601 -9.69 -2.82 -5.88
N ARG A 602 -9.18 -2.18 -6.93
CA ARG A 602 -7.78 -1.78 -7.00
C ARG A 602 -7.43 -0.73 -5.93
N SER A 603 -8.37 0.18 -5.65
CA SER A 603 -8.30 1.15 -4.57
C SER A 603 -9.69 1.39 -3.98
N PHE A 604 -9.78 1.96 -2.77
CA PHE A 604 -11.04 2.34 -2.13
C PHE A 604 -11.59 3.70 -2.58
N THR A 605 -10.94 4.38 -3.52
CA THR A 605 -11.37 5.70 -4.02
C THR A 605 -12.83 5.71 -4.45
N TRP A 606 -13.27 4.67 -5.16
CA TRP A 606 -14.63 4.55 -5.70
C TRP A 606 -15.58 3.69 -4.83
N ALA A 607 -15.11 3.18 -3.68
CA ALA A 607 -15.95 2.36 -2.81
C ALA A 607 -17.24 3.08 -2.32
N PRO A 608 -17.25 4.41 -2.04
CA PRO A 608 -18.49 5.12 -1.71
C PRO A 608 -19.57 4.98 -2.78
N GLN A 609 -19.22 5.08 -4.08
CA GLN A 609 -20.17 4.93 -5.21
C GLN A 609 -20.79 3.54 -5.23
N PHE A 610 -19.99 2.49 -4.95
CA PHE A 610 -20.50 1.12 -4.81
C PHE A 610 -21.49 1.00 -3.66
N LEU A 611 -21.17 1.58 -2.50
CA LEU A 611 -22.07 1.52 -1.32
C LEU A 611 -23.37 2.27 -1.55
N ASP A 612 -23.33 3.44 -2.21
CA ASP A 612 -24.53 4.23 -2.52
C ASP A 612 -25.41 3.50 -3.54
N GLU A 613 -24.84 2.90 -4.57
CA GLU A 613 -25.59 2.11 -5.54
C GLU A 613 -26.19 0.86 -4.90
N PHE A 614 -25.45 0.15 -4.07
CA PHE A 614 -25.95 -1.03 -3.35
C PHE A 614 -27.11 -0.70 -2.42
N LYS A 615 -27.08 0.47 -1.79
CA LYS A 615 -28.20 0.95 -0.96
C LYS A 615 -29.47 1.15 -1.78
N GLN A 616 -29.37 1.66 -3.02
CA GLN A 616 -30.51 1.81 -3.92
C GLN A 616 -31.13 0.46 -4.29
N TYR A 617 -30.30 -0.58 -4.47
CA TYR A 617 -30.72 -1.94 -4.76
C TYR A 617 -31.09 -2.76 -3.51
N GLY A 618 -31.05 -2.17 -2.30
CA GLY A 618 -31.31 -2.86 -1.03
C GLY A 618 -30.33 -3.98 -0.72
N ILE A 619 -29.07 -3.83 -1.17
CA ILE A 619 -27.98 -4.80 -0.92
C ILE A 619 -27.21 -4.36 0.33
N PRO A 620 -27.20 -5.17 1.43
CA PRO A 620 -26.37 -4.87 2.59
C PRO A 620 -24.89 -5.09 2.23
N ALA A 621 -24.10 -4.03 2.32
CA ALA A 621 -22.67 -4.05 2.05
C ALA A 621 -21.90 -3.38 3.18
N TYR A 622 -20.66 -3.80 3.39
CA TYR A 622 -19.72 -3.22 4.35
C TYR A 622 -18.37 -2.98 3.67
N ALA A 623 -17.85 -1.80 3.85
CA ALA A 623 -16.48 -1.45 3.52
C ALA A 623 -15.87 -0.66 4.68
N ASP A 624 -14.61 -0.93 5.02
CA ASP A 624 -13.87 -0.19 6.04
C ASP A 624 -13.26 1.06 5.37
N LEU A 625 -14.08 2.13 5.31
CA LEU A 625 -13.70 3.40 4.73
C LEU A 625 -13.08 4.27 5.81
N SER A 626 -11.78 4.41 5.81
CA SER A 626 -11.06 5.37 6.66
C SER A 626 -11.20 6.82 6.17
N SER A 627 -11.55 7.03 4.90
CA SER A 627 -11.80 8.34 4.28
C SER A 627 -13.27 8.73 4.43
N GLY A 628 -13.54 9.99 4.76
CA GLY A 628 -14.90 10.53 4.88
C GLY A 628 -15.29 10.98 6.29
N TYR A 629 -14.50 10.69 7.31
CA TYR A 629 -14.74 11.18 8.67
C TYR A 629 -14.88 12.71 8.71
N PHE A 630 -13.93 13.42 8.10
CA PHE A 630 -13.94 14.88 8.05
C PHE A 630 -14.97 15.46 7.06
N GLN A 631 -15.53 14.63 6.18
CA GLN A 631 -16.62 14.99 5.24
C GLN A 631 -18.01 14.75 5.83
N ALA A 632 -18.09 14.08 6.97
CA ALA A 632 -19.36 13.91 7.66
C ALA A 632 -19.88 15.29 8.10
N THR A 633 -21.15 15.61 7.74
CA THR A 633 -21.75 16.94 7.97
C THR A 633 -21.64 17.40 9.43
N GLU A 634 -21.79 16.48 10.37
CA GLU A 634 -21.64 16.76 11.79
C GLU A 634 -20.21 17.15 12.18
N VAL A 635 -19.21 16.56 11.57
CA VAL A 635 -17.78 16.85 11.81
C VAL A 635 -17.40 18.14 11.09
N GLU A 636 -17.78 18.30 9.82
CA GLU A 636 -17.49 19.49 9.00
C GLU A 636 -18.09 20.76 9.61
N THR A 637 -19.28 20.68 10.22
CA THR A 637 -19.88 21.80 10.93
C THR A 637 -19.05 22.23 12.14
N VAL A 638 -18.54 21.28 12.94
CA VAL A 638 -17.67 21.57 14.09
C VAL A 638 -16.32 22.11 13.63
N LEU A 639 -15.74 21.53 12.57
CA LEU A 639 -14.50 22.04 11.97
C LEU A 639 -14.67 23.47 11.46
N SER A 640 -15.79 23.78 10.80
CA SER A 640 -16.11 25.12 10.35
C SER A 640 -16.21 26.12 11.54
N LEU A 641 -16.79 25.66 12.66
CA LEU A 641 -16.86 26.44 13.88
C LEU A 641 -15.45 26.71 14.46
N LEU A 642 -14.60 25.70 14.52
CA LEU A 642 -13.22 25.83 14.96
C LEU A 642 -12.41 26.79 14.05
N LYS A 643 -12.57 26.67 12.73
CA LYS A 643 -11.94 27.56 11.74
C LYS A 643 -12.29 29.03 11.96
N ILE A 644 -13.56 29.35 12.25
CA ILE A 644 -13.96 30.77 12.52
C ILE A 644 -13.61 31.25 13.91
N ILE A 645 -13.41 30.35 14.86
CA ILE A 645 -12.85 30.69 16.16
C ILE A 645 -11.39 31.12 15.99
N ASP A 646 -10.62 30.45 15.20
CA ASP A 646 -9.27 30.84 14.84
C ASP A 646 -9.29 32.11 13.99
N ASN A 647 -9.85 32.05 12.79
CA ASN A 647 -9.95 33.18 11.88
C ASN A 647 -11.37 33.35 11.33
N PRO A 648 -12.14 34.36 11.82
CA PRO A 648 -13.52 34.60 11.40
C PRO A 648 -13.68 35.18 9.98
N PHE A 649 -12.58 35.56 9.32
CA PHE A 649 -12.59 36.08 7.94
C PHE A 649 -12.66 34.99 6.87
N GLN A 650 -12.88 33.73 7.25
CA GLN A 650 -13.12 32.62 6.33
C GLN A 650 -14.60 32.57 5.97
N ASP A 651 -14.96 33.13 4.81
CA ASP A 651 -16.35 33.34 4.38
C ASP A 651 -17.16 32.03 4.30
N ILE A 652 -16.59 30.95 3.74
CA ILE A 652 -17.30 29.65 3.58
C ILE A 652 -17.55 28.99 4.94
N PRO A 653 -16.57 28.82 5.84
CA PRO A 653 -16.82 28.28 7.18
C PRO A 653 -17.80 29.14 7.99
N LEU A 654 -17.73 30.47 7.87
CA LEU A 654 -18.67 31.35 8.56
C LEU A 654 -20.10 31.18 8.07
N ALA A 655 -20.32 31.13 6.75
CA ALA A 655 -21.64 30.89 6.16
C ALA A 655 -22.18 29.50 6.56
N SER A 656 -21.32 28.47 6.56
CA SER A 656 -21.66 27.13 7.02
C SER A 656 -22.17 27.08 8.46
N VAL A 657 -21.46 27.74 9.39
CA VAL A 657 -21.85 27.81 10.80
C VAL A 657 -23.14 28.60 10.99
N LEU A 658 -23.28 29.75 10.32
CA LEU A 658 -24.50 30.58 10.43
C LEU A 658 -25.75 29.85 9.91
N ARG A 659 -25.61 29.02 8.88
CA ARG A 659 -26.68 28.19 8.33
C ARG A 659 -26.96 26.94 9.15
N SER A 660 -25.96 26.42 9.86
CA SER A 660 -26.06 25.19 10.64
C SER A 660 -27.08 25.32 11.80
N PRO A 661 -27.52 24.20 12.40
CA PRO A 661 -28.36 24.22 13.61
C PRO A 661 -27.77 24.97 14.82
N ILE A 662 -26.49 25.27 14.78
CA ILE A 662 -25.81 26.06 15.82
C ILE A 662 -26.36 27.47 15.89
N VAL A 663 -26.66 28.10 14.73
CA VAL A 663 -27.16 29.49 14.63
C VAL A 663 -28.56 29.50 14.00
N GLY A 664 -28.81 28.71 12.95
CA GLY A 664 -30.12 28.47 12.39
C GLY A 664 -30.64 29.56 11.44
N LEU A 665 -29.78 30.31 10.77
CA LEU A 665 -30.16 31.27 9.73
C LEU A 665 -30.46 30.54 8.41
N SER A 666 -31.45 31.06 7.65
CA SER A 666 -31.74 30.58 6.30
C SER A 666 -30.83 31.21 5.25
N GLU A 667 -30.80 30.64 4.03
CA GLU A 667 -30.09 31.19 2.87
C GLU A 667 -30.54 32.61 2.56
N ASP A 668 -31.83 32.89 2.63
CA ASP A 668 -32.39 34.24 2.46
C ASP A 668 -31.88 35.21 3.54
N ASP A 669 -31.69 34.74 4.78
CA ASP A 669 -31.17 35.57 5.85
C ASP A 669 -29.72 35.94 5.63
N LEU A 670 -28.89 34.97 5.16
CA LEU A 670 -27.51 35.19 4.77
C LEU A 670 -27.41 36.17 3.58
N ALA A 671 -28.29 36.03 2.58
CA ALA A 671 -28.36 36.92 1.43
C ALA A 671 -28.69 38.37 1.86
N ARG A 672 -29.61 38.57 2.81
CA ARG A 672 -29.94 39.91 3.39
C ARG A 672 -28.77 40.52 4.08
N ILE A 673 -27.99 39.76 4.85
CA ILE A 673 -26.77 40.24 5.46
C ILE A 673 -25.78 40.70 4.40
N ARG A 674 -25.59 39.91 3.34
CA ARG A 674 -24.67 40.21 2.24
C ARG A 674 -25.07 41.46 1.46
N ILE A 675 -26.34 41.62 1.12
CA ILE A 675 -26.85 42.72 0.33
C ILE A 675 -26.58 44.08 1.02
N ARG A 676 -26.63 44.16 2.35
CA ARG A 676 -26.31 45.39 3.08
C ARG A 676 -24.83 45.78 3.02
N SER A 677 -23.93 44.86 2.70
CA SER A 677 -22.48 45.10 2.60
C SER A 677 -21.81 44.31 1.52
N PRO A 678 -22.14 44.52 0.21
CA PRO A 678 -21.78 43.64 -0.88
C PRO A 678 -20.28 43.57 -1.20
N LYS A 679 -19.51 44.59 -0.83
CA LYS A 679 -18.07 44.71 -1.16
C LYS A 679 -17.12 44.35 -0.01
N LYS A 680 -17.64 44.09 1.18
CA LYS A 680 -16.83 43.74 2.37
C LYS A 680 -16.68 42.22 2.50
N SER A 681 -15.72 41.72 3.29
CA SER A 681 -15.70 40.33 3.72
C SER A 681 -17.03 39.95 4.38
N PHE A 682 -17.40 38.67 4.36
CA PHE A 682 -18.68 38.25 4.90
C PHE A 682 -18.76 38.50 6.43
N TYR A 683 -17.62 38.34 7.13
CA TYR A 683 -17.54 38.65 8.55
C TYR A 683 -17.80 40.12 8.83
N GLU A 684 -17.23 41.03 8.03
CA GLU A 684 -17.52 42.46 8.14
C GLU A 684 -18.98 42.81 7.81
N ALA A 685 -19.57 42.11 6.83
CA ALA A 685 -21.00 42.25 6.53
C ALA A 685 -21.87 41.84 7.71
N VAL A 686 -21.57 40.73 8.37
CA VAL A 686 -22.25 40.22 9.57
C VAL A 686 -22.12 41.27 10.72
N LYS A 687 -20.94 41.84 10.96
CA LYS A 687 -20.73 42.89 11.96
C LYS A 687 -21.53 44.13 11.63
N THR A 688 -21.43 44.64 10.40
CA THR A 688 -22.16 45.85 9.98
C THR A 688 -23.67 45.65 10.12
N PHE A 689 -24.18 44.43 9.77
CA PHE A 689 -25.57 44.10 9.96
C PHE A 689 -25.98 44.11 11.44
N SER A 690 -25.14 43.60 12.34
CA SER A 690 -25.41 43.59 13.79
C SER A 690 -25.42 44.98 14.44
N GLU A 691 -24.83 45.98 13.78
CA GLU A 691 -24.78 47.37 14.23
C GLU A 691 -25.84 48.23 13.55
N SER A 692 -26.52 47.72 12.49
CA SER A 692 -27.55 48.43 11.76
C SER A 692 -28.89 48.44 12.50
N VAL A 693 -29.77 49.38 12.13
CA VAL A 693 -31.15 49.40 12.65
C VAL A 693 -32.00 48.48 11.78
N PRO A 694 -32.70 47.50 12.35
CA PRO A 694 -33.60 46.62 11.60
C PRO A 694 -34.81 47.39 11.04
N GLU A 695 -35.22 47.06 9.82
CA GLU A 695 -36.35 47.74 9.15
C GLU A 695 -37.65 46.88 9.15
N THR A 696 -37.49 45.61 9.46
CA THR A 696 -38.63 44.65 9.48
C THR A 696 -38.51 43.69 10.67
N ASP A 697 -39.63 43.08 11.10
CA ASP A 697 -39.67 42.05 12.16
C ASP A 697 -38.74 40.87 11.87
N ARG A 698 -38.54 40.52 10.58
CA ARG A 698 -37.61 39.47 10.17
C ARG A 698 -36.17 39.90 10.37
N GLU A 699 -35.83 41.11 9.99
CA GLU A 699 -34.49 41.68 10.23
C GLU A 699 -34.19 41.83 11.71
N GLU A 700 -35.16 42.21 12.54
CA GLU A 700 -34.99 42.25 13.99
C GLU A 700 -34.57 40.90 14.56
N ARG A 701 -35.24 39.83 14.11
CA ARG A 701 -34.91 38.47 14.51
C ARG A 701 -33.50 38.05 14.06
N ILE A 702 -33.12 38.32 12.79
CA ILE A 702 -31.76 38.04 12.27
C ILE A 702 -30.72 38.85 13.09
N HIS A 703 -31.01 40.10 13.35
CA HIS A 703 -30.13 41.03 14.09
C HIS A 703 -29.85 40.51 15.52
N GLN A 704 -30.88 40.05 16.23
CA GLN A 704 -30.72 39.49 17.56
C GLN A 704 -29.90 38.19 17.53
N THR A 705 -30.20 37.30 16.57
CA THR A 705 -29.47 36.03 16.37
C THR A 705 -27.98 36.30 16.09
N VAL A 706 -27.69 37.21 15.17
CA VAL A 706 -26.32 37.56 14.80
C VAL A 706 -25.57 38.23 15.96
N LYS A 707 -26.20 39.11 16.72
CA LYS A 707 -25.60 39.70 17.92
C LYS A 707 -25.20 38.67 18.96
N GLU A 708 -26.11 37.74 19.23
CA GLU A 708 -25.84 36.69 20.20
C GLU A 708 -24.70 35.77 19.72
N PHE A 709 -24.73 35.39 18.44
CA PHE A 709 -23.65 34.58 17.82
C PHE A 709 -22.29 35.32 17.94
N LEU A 710 -22.17 36.60 17.58
CA LEU A 710 -20.93 37.36 17.67
C LEU A 710 -20.41 37.46 19.11
N ARG A 711 -21.32 37.58 20.07
CA ARG A 711 -21.00 37.59 21.51
C ARG A 711 -20.41 36.21 21.92
N GLN A 712 -21.05 35.13 21.52
CA GLN A 712 -20.57 33.77 21.79
C GLN A 712 -19.22 33.51 21.12
N LEU A 713 -19.08 33.84 19.82
CA LEU A 713 -17.83 33.69 19.07
C LEU A 713 -16.67 34.41 19.77
N SER A 714 -16.89 35.66 20.23
CA SER A 714 -15.87 36.41 21.00
C SER A 714 -15.49 35.68 22.30
N GLY A 715 -16.48 35.10 22.98
CA GLY A 715 -16.26 34.33 24.21
C GLY A 715 -15.44 33.03 23.94
N TRP A 716 -15.78 32.30 22.88
CA TRP A 716 -15.04 31.10 22.48
C TRP A 716 -13.61 31.42 22.04
N ARG A 717 -13.39 32.48 21.29
CA ARG A 717 -12.05 32.95 20.91
C ARG A 717 -11.19 33.31 22.12
N SER A 718 -11.77 33.97 23.12
CA SER A 718 -11.07 34.27 24.36
C SER A 718 -10.74 33.02 25.16
N TYR A 719 -11.64 32.05 25.18
CA TYR A 719 -11.44 30.76 25.86
C TYR A 719 -10.37 29.89 25.16
N ALA A 720 -10.37 29.84 23.85
CA ALA A 720 -9.41 29.09 23.05
C ALA A 720 -7.94 29.51 23.29
N ARG A 721 -7.71 30.76 23.66
CA ARG A 721 -6.35 31.29 23.96
C ARG A 721 -5.73 30.76 25.26
N THR A 722 -6.53 30.20 26.15
CA THR A 722 -6.10 29.85 27.53
C THR A 722 -6.41 28.39 27.89
N HIS A 723 -7.07 27.64 27.02
CA HIS A 723 -7.52 26.29 27.32
C HIS A 723 -7.15 25.35 26.14
N SER A 724 -7.07 24.06 26.42
CA SER A 724 -6.80 23.04 25.42
C SER A 724 -7.91 22.92 24.37
N LEU A 725 -7.57 22.38 23.19
CA LEU A 725 -8.55 22.18 22.13
C LEU A 725 -9.70 21.23 22.57
N SER A 726 -9.40 20.21 23.34
CA SER A 726 -10.42 19.28 23.87
C SER A 726 -11.40 19.96 24.80
N GLU A 727 -10.91 20.85 25.69
CA GLU A 727 -11.76 21.62 26.60
C GLU A 727 -12.63 22.61 25.82
N LEU A 728 -12.09 23.23 24.78
CA LEU A 728 -12.84 24.10 23.87
C LEU A 728 -13.97 23.31 23.18
N ILE A 729 -13.68 22.14 22.57
CA ILE A 729 -14.68 21.32 21.89
C ILE A 729 -15.83 20.93 22.85
N TRP A 730 -15.49 20.47 24.05
CA TRP A 730 -16.51 20.14 25.06
C TRP A 730 -17.33 21.33 25.49
N ARG A 731 -16.73 22.54 25.54
CA ARG A 731 -17.46 23.76 25.79
C ARG A 731 -18.40 24.12 24.66
N LEU A 732 -17.93 24.01 23.39
CA LEU A 732 -18.76 24.24 22.20
C LEU A 732 -19.98 23.31 22.19
N TYR A 733 -19.81 22.03 22.49
CA TYR A 733 -20.93 21.07 22.57
C TYR A 733 -21.96 21.47 23.64
N ARG A 734 -21.53 21.95 24.79
CA ARG A 734 -22.42 22.41 25.87
C ARG A 734 -23.15 23.71 25.53
N ASP A 735 -22.42 24.67 24.97
CA ASP A 735 -22.98 25.98 24.67
C ASP A 735 -23.96 25.94 23.50
N THR A 736 -23.64 25.17 22.45
CA THR A 736 -24.44 25.08 21.22
C THR A 736 -25.50 23.99 21.24
N LYS A 737 -25.43 23.01 22.15
CA LYS A 737 -26.25 21.79 22.17
C LYS A 737 -26.18 20.95 20.90
N TYR A 738 -25.15 21.18 20.07
CA TYR A 738 -25.01 20.54 18.78
C TYR A 738 -24.83 19.01 18.90
N PHE A 739 -24.08 18.56 19.91
CA PHE A 739 -23.89 17.13 20.19
C PHE A 739 -25.24 16.40 20.48
N ASP A 740 -26.15 17.05 21.19
CA ASP A 740 -27.48 16.48 21.48
C ASP A 740 -28.38 16.51 20.24
N PHE A 741 -28.32 17.59 19.46
CA PHE A 741 -29.02 17.72 18.18
C PHE A 741 -28.64 16.59 17.21
N VAL A 742 -27.34 16.36 17.01
CA VAL A 742 -26.80 15.30 16.13
C VAL A 742 -27.27 13.93 16.60
N GLY A 743 -27.36 13.69 17.90
CA GLY A 743 -27.90 12.46 18.47
C GLY A 743 -29.37 12.16 18.14
N GLY A 744 -30.14 13.21 17.85
CA GLY A 744 -31.55 13.10 17.45
C GLY A 744 -31.79 12.84 15.96
N LEU A 745 -30.77 12.93 15.13
CA LEU A 745 -30.87 12.70 13.69
C LEU A 745 -30.89 11.20 13.33
N PRO A 746 -31.40 10.84 12.14
CA PRO A 746 -31.26 9.47 11.63
C PRO A 746 -29.81 9.00 11.69
N GLY A 747 -29.57 7.81 12.27
CA GLY A 747 -28.22 7.32 12.53
C GLY A 747 -27.48 8.05 13.66
N GLY A 748 -28.19 8.76 14.54
CA GLY A 748 -27.62 9.63 15.56
C GLY A 748 -26.60 8.98 16.50
N ARG A 749 -26.70 7.67 16.75
CA ARG A 749 -25.70 6.94 17.53
C ARG A 749 -24.31 6.97 16.84
N GLN A 750 -24.26 6.73 15.53
CA GLN A 750 -23.03 6.79 14.74
C GLN A 750 -22.54 8.23 14.62
N ARG A 751 -23.42 9.18 14.30
CA ARG A 751 -23.08 10.59 14.18
C ARG A 751 -22.51 11.19 15.47
N ARG A 752 -22.97 10.71 16.64
CA ARG A 752 -22.38 11.09 17.94
C ARG A 752 -21.03 10.46 18.17
N ALA A 753 -20.78 9.28 17.63
CA ALA A 753 -19.50 8.60 17.75
C ALA A 753 -18.44 9.23 16.85
N ASN A 754 -18.86 9.78 15.69
CA ASN A 754 -17.99 10.61 14.86
C ASN A 754 -17.60 11.89 15.61
#